data_a3f549dd83889790235ac6a782d38283
#
_entry.id   a3f549dd83889790235ac6a782d38283
#
_cell.length_a   1.000
_cell.length_b   1.000
_cell.length_c   1.000
_cell.angle_alpha   90.00
_cell.angle_beta   90.00
_cell.angle_gamma   90.00
#
_symmetry.space_group_name_H-M   'P 1'
#
loop_
_entity.id
_entity.type
_entity.pdbx_description
1 polymer ?
#
loop_
_entity_poly.entity_id
_entity_poly.type
_entity_poly.pdbx_seq_one_letter_code
_entity_poly.pdbx_strand_id
1 'polypeptide(L)'
;MPADPISDHSFAVKAAFRMNTRMQLGSGLWRLPAYMLNRLGVRKVIEAVERQAESCGEGFELLISRLNTALRAYANEERKRVRATMAHLHRSVAELKQAWMGDPGCARLKSLLVEKEAQLKGYQLARQERLHVMAGMKEEVMGEVASPHLSTKIKARKGRTQITELNAGGRLLKDKSAILGAASQYYKELFGRDRKHAESAWSPAPGRSLSQKSVDAVCMAWSEEEVKNAFRSMAKDKAPGKDGLPKELFELHWDILGKHFMQLAQNFAATATLPTSTKEAVTILLHKKGGRDQLENYKPITLLSFTYKVIARVVADRMKRVLHEVISPEQFGFLPGRKLSDAVGLVADVIEAARNKDHDWYLLLVDFRKAFDSISRDFLFTVLERMGFPSLFVDWVRGLHKDTRTSLLINGWLGDAVNVVFGVRQGCPLAPYLFLCAVEPLAQQAAARKLGLEGGSRRLAYLGYADDTTLILHGEEQITEAKRLLADFEAESGLATNKEKSSILPLGRNLNKQASKTDGFKWVKADEAERLLGVWVTPAGSCAPTWEKAFAQIKEKLRQWETQHLMTGARVAVITCYISPIIFFQAQVYPPPVDIWGRILKLAHNFVSGNHAVTDKKFILWSRELLYMARGDGGVGVRDPEIELTCLAARRIGLLLTETCELKRDIMLEAADLPLGTDTFAAHVKLLKSWRGKSERWKLACGTVLQTWKESLLSAEPPQLSSLPAAPRLLKSALFKDGQVVSLKKLKGCLTKQRH
;
A
#
# COMPACT_ATOMS: atom_id res chain seq x y z
N MET A 1 -6.94 43.33 37.99
CA MET A 1 -6.79 41.87 38.02
C MET A 1 -6.68 41.38 36.59
N PRO A 2 -5.61 40.77 36.16
CA PRO A 2 -5.56 40.23 34.80
C PRO A 2 -6.45 39.00 34.73
N ALA A 3 -7.36 38.99 33.78
CA ALA A 3 -8.20 37.84 33.45
C ALA A 3 -7.34 36.64 33.05
N ASP A 4 -7.70 35.47 33.57
CA ASP A 4 -7.02 34.21 33.34
C ASP A 4 -7.09 33.85 31.84
N PRO A 5 -5.99 33.75 31.09
CA PRO A 5 -6.02 33.53 29.64
C PRO A 5 -6.55 32.15 29.23
N ILE A 6 -6.89 31.28 30.20
CA ILE A 6 -7.40 29.93 29.94
C ILE A 6 -8.94 29.92 29.75
N SER A 7 -9.67 30.93 30.27
CA SER A 7 -11.13 30.99 30.16
C SER A 7 -11.63 31.39 28.77
N ASP A 8 -10.89 32.19 28.03
CA ASP A 8 -11.30 32.70 26.72
C ASP A 8 -11.15 31.66 25.61
N HIS A 9 -10.17 30.75 25.70
CA HIS A 9 -10.00 29.67 24.71
C HIS A 9 -11.05 28.58 24.84
N SER A 10 -11.67 28.37 25.98
CA SER A 10 -12.73 27.39 26.17
C SER A 10 -14.06 27.79 25.51
N PHE A 11 -14.34 29.09 25.42
CA PHE A 11 -15.53 29.65 24.76
C PHE A 11 -15.40 29.59 23.22
N ALA A 12 -14.26 29.89 22.65
CA ALA A 12 -14.00 29.82 21.22
C ALA A 12 -14.12 28.35 20.66
N VAL A 13 -13.68 27.37 21.47
CA VAL A 13 -13.80 25.95 21.10
C VAL A 13 -15.26 25.49 21.14
N LYS A 14 -16.11 25.97 22.03
CA LYS A 14 -17.54 25.62 22.05
C LYS A 14 -18.34 26.26 20.92
N ALA A 15 -18.00 27.45 20.46
CA ALA A 15 -18.68 28.12 19.36
C ALA A 15 -18.39 27.48 18.00
N ALA A 16 -17.19 26.91 17.80
CA ALA A 16 -16.80 26.26 16.53
C ALA A 16 -17.48 24.90 16.27
N PHE A 17 -18.20 24.32 17.23
CA PHE A 17 -18.81 23.00 17.13
C PHE A 17 -20.32 22.98 16.82
N ARG A 18 -20.95 24.11 16.55
CA ARG A 18 -22.32 24.14 16.00
C ARG A 18 -22.30 23.87 14.49
N MET A 19 -22.01 22.64 14.12
CA MET A 19 -22.31 22.17 12.75
C MET A 19 -23.80 21.90 12.60
N ASN A 20 -24.43 22.59 11.67
CA ASN A 20 -25.88 22.66 11.46
C ASN A 20 -26.46 21.46 10.69
N THR A 21 -25.83 20.28 10.76
CA THR A 21 -26.43 19.03 10.27
C THR A 21 -26.27 17.94 11.32
N ARG A 22 -27.34 17.69 12.07
CA ARG A 22 -27.43 16.63 13.08
C ARG A 22 -27.50 15.25 12.40
N MET A 23 -26.42 14.80 11.78
CA MET A 23 -26.36 13.39 11.41
C MET A 23 -26.16 12.54 12.66
N GLN A 24 -27.11 11.65 12.96
CA GLN A 24 -26.99 10.71 14.06
C GLN A 24 -25.88 9.70 13.73
N LEU A 25 -24.79 9.73 14.49
CA LEU A 25 -23.72 8.75 14.38
C LEU A 25 -24.01 7.57 15.31
N GLY A 26 -23.79 6.34 14.82
CA GLY A 26 -23.85 5.13 15.63
C GLY A 26 -22.65 5.01 16.56
N SER A 27 -22.74 4.06 17.50
CA SER A 27 -21.70 3.77 18.49
C SER A 27 -20.40 3.24 17.87
N GLY A 28 -20.43 2.79 16.63
CA GLY A 28 -19.32 2.12 15.96
C GLY A 28 -19.15 0.67 16.42
N LEU A 29 -18.14 0.01 15.88
CA LEU A 29 -17.75 -1.33 16.31
C LEU A 29 -17.01 -1.25 17.64
N TRP A 30 -17.41 -2.06 18.62
CA TRP A 30 -16.68 -2.17 19.87
C TRP A 30 -15.29 -2.76 19.62
N ARG A 31 -14.31 -2.25 20.34
CA ARG A 31 -12.95 -2.81 20.39
C ARG A 31 -12.38 -2.62 21.78
N LEU A 32 -11.56 -3.56 22.22
CA LEU A 32 -10.82 -3.41 23.45
C LEU A 32 -9.83 -2.24 23.32
N PRO A 33 -9.89 -1.22 24.21
CA PRO A 33 -8.99 -0.07 24.13
C PRO A 33 -7.53 -0.47 24.36
N ALA A 34 -6.60 0.01 23.55
CA ALA A 34 -5.18 -0.30 23.64
C ALA A 34 -4.59 -0.03 25.06
N TYR A 35 -4.99 1.06 25.71
CA TYR A 35 -4.53 1.43 27.05
C TYR A 35 -4.98 0.48 28.17
N MET A 36 -5.91 -0.44 27.89
CA MET A 36 -6.37 -1.44 28.85
C MET A 36 -5.60 -2.75 28.75
N LEU A 37 -4.94 -3.00 27.65
CA LEU A 37 -4.30 -4.29 27.34
C LEU A 37 -3.32 -4.76 28.44
N ASN A 38 -2.51 -3.85 28.96
CA ASN A 38 -1.51 -4.15 29.99
C ASN A 38 -2.06 -4.13 31.43
N ARG A 39 -3.37 -3.93 31.62
CA ARG A 39 -3.93 -3.90 32.97
C ARG A 39 -4.07 -5.29 33.56
N LEU A 40 -3.67 -5.46 34.83
CA LEU A 40 -3.81 -6.71 35.57
C LEU A 40 -5.26 -7.24 35.56
N GLY A 41 -6.25 -6.36 35.55
CA GLY A 41 -7.66 -6.73 35.46
C GLY A 41 -8.04 -7.42 34.16
N VAL A 42 -7.43 -7.07 33.03
CA VAL A 42 -7.64 -7.78 31.75
C VAL A 42 -7.10 -9.20 31.85
N ARG A 43 -5.89 -9.40 32.40
CA ARG A 43 -5.32 -10.71 32.59
C ARG A 43 -6.20 -11.60 33.49
N LYS A 44 -6.68 -11.06 34.62
CA LYS A 44 -7.60 -11.78 35.53
C LYS A 44 -8.89 -12.19 34.83
N VAL A 45 -9.45 -11.34 33.96
CA VAL A 45 -10.63 -11.68 33.16
C VAL A 45 -10.34 -12.83 32.20
N ILE A 46 -9.18 -12.79 31.52
CA ILE A 46 -8.77 -13.85 30.58
C ILE A 46 -8.58 -15.18 31.30
N GLU A 47 -7.86 -15.18 32.43
CA GLU A 47 -7.64 -16.38 33.28
C GLU A 47 -8.94 -16.98 33.82
N ALA A 48 -9.91 -16.13 34.18
CA ALA A 48 -11.20 -16.60 34.68
C ALA A 48 -12.04 -17.26 33.57
N VAL A 49 -12.07 -16.63 32.39
CA VAL A 49 -12.80 -17.16 31.23
C VAL A 49 -12.18 -18.45 30.73
N GLU A 50 -10.84 -18.51 30.69
CA GLU A 50 -10.09 -19.68 30.24
C GLU A 50 -10.33 -20.89 31.16
N ARG A 51 -10.19 -20.73 32.48
CA ARG A 51 -10.50 -21.79 33.45
C ARG A 51 -11.92 -22.33 33.32
N GLN A 52 -12.88 -21.43 33.04
CA GLN A 52 -14.27 -21.82 32.83
C GLN A 52 -14.45 -22.58 31.50
N ALA A 53 -13.76 -22.17 30.45
CA ALA A 53 -13.78 -22.86 29.15
C ALA A 53 -13.15 -24.26 29.23
N GLU A 54 -12.03 -24.41 29.95
CA GLU A 54 -11.38 -25.71 30.16
C GLU A 54 -12.28 -26.68 30.96
N SER A 55 -12.90 -26.19 32.06
CA SER A 55 -13.77 -27.02 32.88
C SER A 55 -15.01 -27.54 32.12
N CYS A 56 -15.47 -26.82 31.11
CA CYS A 56 -16.61 -27.21 30.28
C CYS A 56 -16.22 -27.92 28.97
N GLY A 57 -14.93 -28.11 28.68
CA GLY A 57 -14.46 -28.68 27.41
C GLY A 57 -14.85 -27.84 26.17
N GLU A 58 -14.95 -26.52 26.33
CA GLU A 58 -15.46 -25.62 25.29
C GLU A 58 -14.46 -25.39 24.15
N GLY A 59 -15.00 -25.36 22.91
CA GLY A 59 -14.20 -25.05 21.74
C GLY A 59 -13.80 -23.56 21.65
N PHE A 60 -12.83 -23.27 20.79
CA PHE A 60 -12.26 -21.93 20.58
C PHE A 60 -13.32 -20.82 20.31
N GLU A 61 -14.39 -21.13 19.60
CA GLU A 61 -15.46 -20.17 19.26
C GLU A 61 -16.15 -19.64 20.52
N LEU A 62 -16.49 -20.52 21.44
CA LEU A 62 -17.18 -20.16 22.67
C LEU A 62 -16.24 -19.41 23.61
N LEU A 63 -14.97 -19.82 23.70
CA LEU A 63 -13.93 -19.08 24.41
C LEU A 63 -13.83 -17.63 23.94
N ILE A 64 -13.73 -17.37 22.63
CA ILE A 64 -13.65 -16.01 22.07
C ILE A 64 -14.93 -15.22 22.34
N SER A 65 -16.10 -15.84 22.24
CA SER A 65 -17.38 -15.20 22.55
C SER A 65 -17.48 -14.76 24.01
N ARG A 66 -17.07 -15.64 24.94
CA ARG A 66 -17.03 -15.32 26.38
C ARG A 66 -16.01 -14.24 26.69
N LEU A 67 -14.79 -14.33 26.10
CA LEU A 67 -13.77 -13.29 26.24
C LEU A 67 -14.29 -11.92 25.77
N ASN A 68 -14.94 -11.86 24.62
CA ASN A 68 -15.53 -10.62 24.11
C ASN A 68 -16.53 -10.04 25.13
N THR A 69 -17.45 -10.86 25.64
CA THR A 69 -18.48 -10.43 26.57
C THR A 69 -17.86 -9.93 27.88
N ALA A 70 -16.96 -10.72 28.48
CA ALA A 70 -16.33 -10.38 29.74
C ALA A 70 -15.42 -9.14 29.67
N LEU A 71 -14.59 -9.04 28.60
CA LEU A 71 -13.75 -7.89 28.38
C LEU A 71 -14.52 -6.63 28.06
N ARG A 72 -15.68 -6.74 27.39
CA ARG A 72 -16.60 -5.62 27.16
C ARG A 72 -17.19 -5.10 28.46
N ALA A 73 -17.65 -6.00 29.32
CA ALA A 73 -18.17 -5.66 30.65
C ALA A 73 -17.10 -4.96 31.50
N TYR A 74 -15.91 -5.56 31.60
CA TYR A 74 -14.76 -4.98 32.28
C TYR A 74 -14.37 -3.59 31.74
N ALA A 75 -14.28 -3.44 30.43
CA ALA A 75 -13.93 -2.16 29.81
C ALA A 75 -14.97 -1.06 30.07
N ASN A 76 -16.25 -1.41 30.15
CA ASN A 76 -17.31 -0.46 30.46
C ASN A 76 -17.24 -0.01 31.93
N GLU A 77 -17.00 -0.95 32.84
CA GLU A 77 -16.87 -0.65 34.26
C GLU A 77 -15.64 0.22 34.54
N GLU A 78 -14.51 -0.11 33.93
CA GLU A 78 -13.29 0.69 34.05
C GLU A 78 -13.44 2.11 33.49
N ARG A 79 -14.19 2.26 32.38
CA ARG A 79 -14.52 3.60 31.84
C ARG A 79 -15.36 4.42 32.81
N LYS A 80 -16.33 3.80 33.47
CA LYS A 80 -17.14 4.47 34.52
C LYS A 80 -16.25 4.92 35.67
N ARG A 81 -15.37 4.01 36.15
CA ARG A 81 -14.42 4.29 37.24
C ARG A 81 -13.49 5.45 36.87
N VAL A 82 -12.87 5.45 35.70
CA VAL A 82 -11.99 6.53 35.24
C VAL A 82 -12.75 7.88 35.16
N ARG A 83 -13.99 7.87 34.64
CA ARG A 83 -14.82 9.08 34.58
C ARG A 83 -15.13 9.63 35.97
N ALA A 84 -15.51 8.78 36.93
CA ALA A 84 -15.78 9.15 38.29
C ALA A 84 -14.54 9.73 38.98
N THR A 85 -13.38 9.08 38.81
CA THR A 85 -12.08 9.57 39.34
C THR A 85 -11.71 10.94 38.78
N MET A 86 -11.84 11.13 37.46
CA MET A 86 -11.58 12.43 36.84
C MET A 86 -12.53 13.52 37.34
N ALA A 87 -13.81 13.21 37.48
CA ALA A 87 -14.80 14.18 38.02
C ALA A 87 -14.50 14.54 39.49
N HIS A 88 -14.06 13.57 40.28
CA HIS A 88 -13.61 13.81 41.66
C HIS A 88 -12.35 14.68 41.69
N LEU A 89 -11.32 14.35 40.90
CA LEU A 89 -10.09 15.14 40.81
C LEU A 89 -10.36 16.60 40.38
N HIS A 90 -11.24 16.82 39.39
CA HIS A 90 -11.62 18.16 38.98
C HIS A 90 -12.26 18.95 40.10
N ARG A 91 -13.17 18.32 40.88
CA ARG A 91 -13.79 18.99 42.04
C ARG A 91 -12.74 19.30 43.12
N SER A 92 -11.92 18.30 43.50
CA SER A 92 -10.87 18.48 44.52
C SER A 92 -9.85 19.56 44.14
N VAL A 93 -9.44 19.65 42.88
CA VAL A 93 -8.56 20.73 42.40
C VAL A 93 -9.25 22.08 42.51
N ALA A 94 -10.52 22.19 42.16
CA ALA A 94 -11.28 23.45 42.30
C ALA A 94 -11.43 23.90 43.77
N GLU A 95 -11.79 22.96 44.63
CA GLU A 95 -11.92 23.20 46.09
C GLU A 95 -10.59 23.63 46.73
N LEU A 96 -9.50 22.89 46.40
CA LEU A 96 -8.15 23.23 46.90
C LEU A 96 -7.63 24.56 46.36
N LYS A 97 -7.95 24.93 45.11
CA LYS A 97 -7.63 26.25 44.56
C LYS A 97 -8.34 27.37 45.34
N GLN A 98 -9.61 27.19 45.60
CA GLN A 98 -10.40 28.17 46.36
C GLN A 98 -9.89 28.31 47.81
N ALA A 99 -9.58 27.18 48.48
CA ALA A 99 -9.02 27.19 49.83
C ALA A 99 -7.64 27.88 49.87
N TRP A 100 -6.76 27.58 48.89
CA TRP A 100 -5.44 28.19 48.78
C TRP A 100 -5.51 29.69 48.46
N MET A 101 -6.47 30.14 47.66
CA MET A 101 -6.72 31.59 47.43
C MET A 101 -7.13 32.30 48.70
N GLY A 102 -7.81 31.62 49.65
CA GLY A 102 -8.16 32.19 50.97
C GLY A 102 -6.97 32.25 51.95
N ASP A 103 -5.98 31.35 51.81
CA ASP A 103 -4.75 31.29 52.64
C ASP A 103 -3.53 30.90 51.78
N PRO A 104 -2.95 31.85 51.03
CA PRO A 104 -1.82 31.60 50.11
C PRO A 104 -0.53 31.19 50.81
N GLY A 105 -0.39 31.41 52.13
CA GLY A 105 0.77 31.03 52.95
C GLY A 105 0.77 29.57 53.36
N CYS A 106 -0.33 28.85 53.26
CA CYS A 106 -0.44 27.48 53.70
C CYS A 106 0.31 26.49 52.76
N ALA A 107 1.52 26.09 53.15
CA ALA A 107 2.34 25.15 52.39
C ALA A 107 1.67 23.78 52.16
N ARG A 108 0.84 23.33 53.12
CA ARG A 108 0.10 22.07 53.06
C ARG A 108 -0.96 22.08 51.94
N LEU A 109 -1.73 23.17 51.82
CA LEU A 109 -2.74 23.33 50.77
C LEU A 109 -2.07 23.39 49.39
N LYS A 110 -0.96 24.09 49.27
CA LYS A 110 -0.16 24.14 48.02
C LYS A 110 0.36 22.77 47.61
N SER A 111 0.90 21.99 48.54
CA SER A 111 1.40 20.64 48.24
C SER A 111 0.29 19.70 47.78
N LEU A 112 -0.87 19.71 48.44
CA LEU A 112 -2.03 18.91 48.05
C LEU A 112 -2.58 19.34 46.68
N LEU A 113 -2.62 20.63 46.38
CA LEU A 113 -3.04 21.16 45.09
C LEU A 113 -2.13 20.64 43.98
N VAL A 114 -0.80 20.78 44.16
CA VAL A 114 0.19 20.32 43.17
C VAL A 114 0.07 18.79 42.93
N GLU A 115 -0.13 17.99 43.98
CA GLU A 115 -0.34 16.55 43.88
C GLU A 115 -1.59 16.21 43.04
N LYS A 116 -2.74 16.85 43.35
CA LYS A 116 -4.00 16.61 42.65
C LYS A 116 -3.97 17.08 41.19
N GLU A 117 -3.31 18.23 40.93
CA GLU A 117 -3.07 18.72 39.57
C GLU A 117 -2.17 17.77 38.78
N ALA A 118 -1.12 17.21 39.38
CA ALA A 118 -0.26 16.21 38.72
C ALA A 118 -1.03 14.92 38.38
N GLN A 119 -1.87 14.44 39.33
CA GLN A 119 -2.74 13.29 39.04
C GLN A 119 -3.71 13.58 37.89
N LEU A 120 -4.37 14.72 37.85
CA LEU A 120 -5.29 15.14 36.79
C LEU A 120 -4.56 15.26 35.44
N LYS A 121 -3.37 15.87 35.45
CA LYS A 121 -2.51 16.01 34.27
C LYS A 121 -2.12 14.63 33.67
N GLY A 122 -1.84 13.61 34.50
CA GLY A 122 -1.59 12.24 34.07
C GLY A 122 -2.76 11.66 33.26
N TYR A 123 -4.00 11.84 33.75
CA TYR A 123 -5.19 11.39 32.98
C TYR A 123 -5.39 12.19 31.69
N GLN A 124 -5.07 13.48 31.67
CA GLN A 124 -5.17 14.32 30.46
C GLN A 124 -4.13 13.92 29.42
N LEU A 125 -2.88 13.66 29.82
CA LEU A 125 -1.83 13.16 28.92
C LEU A 125 -2.21 11.83 28.28
N ALA A 126 -2.68 10.87 29.07
CA ALA A 126 -3.18 9.59 28.53
C ALA A 126 -4.37 9.75 27.56
N ARG A 127 -5.16 10.81 27.69
CA ARG A 127 -6.21 11.17 26.71
C ARG A 127 -5.62 11.79 25.44
N GLN A 128 -4.58 12.62 25.56
CA GLN A 128 -3.89 13.23 24.41
C GLN A 128 -3.20 12.16 23.55
N GLU A 129 -2.46 11.23 24.15
CA GLU A 129 -1.83 10.10 23.45
C GLU A 129 -2.84 9.31 22.61
N ARG A 130 -4.05 9.07 23.15
CA ARG A 130 -5.14 8.44 22.41
C ARG A 130 -5.58 9.23 21.18
N LEU A 131 -5.65 10.56 21.28
CA LEU A 131 -6.00 11.42 20.15
C LEU A 131 -4.91 11.38 19.08
N HIS A 132 -3.65 11.29 19.49
CA HIS A 132 -2.51 11.16 18.60
C HIS A 132 -2.57 9.82 17.81
N VAL A 133 -2.77 8.71 18.47
CA VAL A 133 -2.98 7.41 17.84
C VAL A 133 -4.17 7.44 16.86
N MET A 134 -5.28 8.06 17.24
CA MET A 134 -6.45 8.23 16.36
C MET A 134 -6.15 9.10 15.13
N ALA A 135 -5.26 10.09 15.24
CA ALA A 135 -4.82 10.90 14.12
C ALA A 135 -3.81 10.16 13.22
N GLY A 136 -3.21 9.08 13.73
CA GLY A 136 -2.20 8.26 13.02
C GLY A 136 -0.97 9.09 12.68
N MET A 137 -0.55 9.91 13.62
CA MET A 137 0.67 10.70 13.49
C MET A 137 1.83 9.87 14.04
N LYS A 138 3.00 9.92 13.42
CA LYS A 138 4.21 9.26 13.93
C LYS A 138 4.86 10.14 15.00
N GLU A 139 5.40 9.53 16.06
CA GLU A 139 6.00 10.21 17.22
C GLU A 139 7.06 11.26 16.86
N GLU A 140 7.84 11.05 15.81
CA GLU A 140 8.92 11.93 15.37
C GLU A 140 8.48 13.36 14.96
N VAL A 141 7.20 13.56 14.65
CA VAL A 141 6.63 14.87 14.25
C VAL A 141 5.89 15.54 15.42
N MET A 142 5.88 14.93 16.60
CA MET A 142 4.83 15.08 17.58
C MET A 142 5.23 15.68 18.90
N GLY A 143 6.38 16.27 19.06
CA GLY A 143 6.78 16.94 20.32
C GLY A 143 5.79 18.00 20.83
N GLU A 144 4.57 18.12 20.29
CA GLU A 144 3.65 19.22 20.60
C GLU A 144 2.20 18.80 20.91
N VAL A 145 1.61 19.56 21.81
CA VAL A 145 0.24 19.64 22.33
C VAL A 145 -0.82 19.58 21.21
N ALA A 146 -2.03 19.10 21.53
CA ALA A 146 -3.20 19.02 20.66
C ALA A 146 -3.39 20.25 19.75
N SER A 147 -2.83 20.19 18.54
CA SER A 147 -2.82 21.31 17.60
C SER A 147 -4.10 21.32 16.73
N PRO A 148 -4.47 22.47 16.14
CA PRO A 148 -5.54 22.56 15.14
C PRO A 148 -5.35 21.57 13.98
N HIS A 149 -4.11 21.23 13.61
CA HIS A 149 -3.74 20.24 12.60
C HIS A 149 -4.20 18.83 12.99
N LEU A 150 -4.04 18.43 14.26
CA LEU A 150 -4.51 17.15 14.77
C LEU A 150 -6.03 17.00 14.61
N SER A 151 -6.78 18.01 15.03
CA SER A 151 -8.24 18.00 14.88
C SER A 151 -8.66 18.04 13.41
N THR A 152 -7.94 18.74 12.54
CA THR A 152 -8.19 18.75 11.09
C THR A 152 -7.92 17.38 10.46
N LYS A 153 -6.84 16.69 10.83
CA LYS A 153 -6.57 15.31 10.37
C LYS A 153 -7.62 14.32 10.84
N ILE A 154 -8.04 14.41 12.10
CA ILE A 154 -9.11 13.55 12.63
C ILE A 154 -10.43 13.80 11.89
N LYS A 155 -10.78 15.07 11.64
CA LYS A 155 -11.97 15.46 10.85
C LYS A 155 -11.87 14.94 9.42
N ALA A 156 -10.73 15.12 8.75
CA ALA A 156 -10.51 14.62 7.38
C ALA A 156 -10.63 13.11 7.28
N ARG A 157 -10.09 12.36 8.25
CA ARG A 157 -10.25 10.90 8.31
C ARG A 157 -11.70 10.47 8.52
N LYS A 158 -12.40 11.11 9.47
CA LYS A 158 -13.83 10.87 9.68
C LYS A 158 -14.64 11.23 8.44
N GLY A 159 -14.35 12.36 7.81
CA GLY A 159 -15.02 12.80 6.58
C GLY A 159 -14.89 11.82 5.41
N ARG A 160 -13.79 11.05 5.32
CA ARG A 160 -13.60 10.05 4.26
C ARG A 160 -14.50 8.83 4.39
N THR A 161 -14.96 8.52 5.59
CA THR A 161 -15.80 7.34 5.89
C THR A 161 -17.26 7.71 6.12
N GLN A 162 -17.62 9.00 6.20
CA GLN A 162 -18.99 9.43 6.39
C GLN A 162 -19.72 9.54 5.07
N ILE A 163 -20.90 8.91 5.01
CA ILE A 163 -21.85 8.98 3.88
C ILE A 163 -23.07 9.77 4.37
N THR A 164 -23.16 11.02 3.92
CA THR A 164 -24.22 11.94 4.31
C THR A 164 -25.48 11.81 3.47
N GLU A 165 -25.29 11.41 2.22
CA GLU A 165 -26.35 11.19 1.24
C GLU A 165 -25.92 10.11 0.26
N LEU A 166 -26.89 9.42 -0.34
CA LEU A 166 -26.68 8.35 -1.29
C LEU A 166 -27.68 8.44 -2.42
N ASN A 167 -27.21 8.38 -3.66
CA ASN A 167 -28.08 8.28 -4.84
C ASN A 167 -28.35 6.80 -5.14
N ALA A 168 -29.60 6.40 -5.02
CA ALA A 168 -30.07 5.08 -5.39
C ALA A 168 -31.18 5.18 -6.43
N GLY A 169 -30.87 4.79 -7.68
CA GLY A 169 -31.82 4.84 -8.78
C GLY A 169 -32.35 6.24 -9.09
N GLY A 170 -31.51 7.28 -9.01
CA GLY A 170 -31.90 8.67 -9.25
C GLY A 170 -32.53 9.39 -8.04
N ARG A 171 -32.80 8.65 -6.94
CA ARG A 171 -33.36 9.23 -5.71
C ARG A 171 -32.26 9.46 -4.68
N LEU A 172 -32.16 10.68 -4.16
CA LEU A 172 -31.19 11.07 -3.14
C LEU A 172 -31.72 10.69 -1.74
N LEU A 173 -31.09 9.72 -1.13
CA LEU A 173 -31.39 9.22 0.23
C LEU A 173 -30.54 9.98 1.25
N LYS A 174 -31.17 10.50 2.32
CA LYS A 174 -30.50 11.20 3.43
C LYS A 174 -30.79 10.56 4.79
N ASP A 175 -31.83 9.75 4.85
CA ASP A 175 -32.15 9.01 6.07
C ASP A 175 -31.19 7.85 6.30
N LYS A 176 -30.85 7.63 7.57
CA LYS A 176 -29.90 6.60 8.03
C LYS A 176 -30.31 5.20 7.60
N SER A 177 -31.58 4.83 7.82
CA SER A 177 -32.07 3.48 7.52
C SER A 177 -32.13 3.26 6.02
N ALA A 178 -32.53 4.29 5.25
CA ALA A 178 -32.57 4.24 3.81
C ALA A 178 -31.15 4.12 3.20
N ILE A 179 -30.15 4.87 3.70
CA ILE A 179 -28.74 4.76 3.27
C ILE A 179 -28.20 3.36 3.56
N LEU A 180 -28.43 2.85 4.80
CA LEU A 180 -27.93 1.54 5.21
C LEU A 180 -28.58 0.41 4.40
N GLY A 181 -29.90 0.50 4.18
CA GLY A 181 -30.66 -0.46 3.37
C GLY A 181 -30.22 -0.50 1.92
N ALA A 182 -30.09 0.68 1.27
CA ALA A 182 -29.63 0.78 -0.10
C ALA A 182 -28.19 0.27 -0.29
N ALA A 183 -27.30 0.58 0.66
CA ALA A 183 -25.93 0.07 0.63
C ALA A 183 -25.90 -1.45 0.86
N SER A 184 -26.68 -1.98 1.79
CA SER A 184 -26.78 -3.42 2.03
C SER A 184 -27.29 -4.16 0.80
N GLN A 185 -28.29 -3.62 0.12
CA GLN A 185 -28.80 -4.19 -1.12
C GLN A 185 -27.74 -4.19 -2.24
N TYR A 186 -27.06 -3.07 -2.45
CA TYR A 186 -25.99 -2.96 -3.46
C TYR A 186 -24.88 -4.00 -3.24
N TYR A 187 -24.42 -4.16 -1.99
CA TYR A 187 -23.39 -5.14 -1.67
C TYR A 187 -23.89 -6.57 -1.65
N LYS A 188 -25.19 -6.80 -1.33
CA LYS A 188 -25.82 -8.11 -1.49
C LYS A 188 -25.83 -8.55 -2.95
N GLU A 189 -26.12 -7.63 -3.86
CA GLU A 189 -26.05 -7.90 -5.30
C GLU A 189 -24.61 -8.10 -5.79
N LEU A 190 -23.65 -7.30 -5.29
CA LEU A 190 -22.25 -7.40 -5.68
C LEU A 190 -21.62 -8.73 -5.23
N PHE A 191 -21.86 -9.12 -3.98
CA PHE A 191 -21.26 -10.31 -3.36
C PHE A 191 -22.06 -11.60 -3.57
N GLY A 192 -23.32 -11.50 -3.93
CA GLY A 192 -24.25 -12.63 -4.03
C GLY A 192 -24.67 -12.98 -5.46
N ARG A 193 -24.08 -12.35 -6.48
CA ARG A 193 -24.42 -12.63 -7.87
C ARG A 193 -24.11 -14.09 -8.23
N ASP A 194 -25.16 -14.90 -8.27
CA ASP A 194 -25.11 -16.23 -8.86
C ASP A 194 -25.00 -16.06 -10.39
N ARG A 195 -23.79 -15.82 -10.87
CA ARG A 195 -23.52 -15.89 -12.30
C ARG A 195 -23.37 -17.37 -12.62
N LYS A 196 -24.41 -17.98 -13.16
CA LYS A 196 -24.29 -19.28 -13.81
C LYS A 196 -23.14 -19.17 -14.78
N HIS A 197 -22.08 -19.95 -14.56
CA HIS A 197 -21.02 -20.11 -15.55
C HIS A 197 -21.70 -20.60 -16.80
N ALA A 198 -21.66 -19.83 -17.89
CA ALA A 198 -21.91 -20.39 -19.20
C ALA A 198 -20.86 -21.51 -19.36
N GLU A 199 -21.27 -22.67 -19.84
CA GLU A 199 -20.32 -23.68 -20.31
C GLU A 199 -19.54 -23.03 -21.45
N SER A 200 -18.45 -22.38 -21.09
CA SER A 200 -17.65 -21.62 -22.03
C SER A 200 -16.58 -22.52 -22.58
N ALA A 201 -16.31 -22.32 -23.86
CA ALA A 201 -15.19 -22.94 -24.59
C ALA A 201 -13.81 -22.41 -24.13
N TRP A 202 -13.72 -21.77 -22.95
CA TRP A 202 -12.45 -21.33 -22.40
C TRP A 202 -11.60 -22.54 -22.03
N SER A 203 -10.73 -22.93 -22.94
CA SER A 203 -9.64 -23.84 -22.63
C SER A 203 -8.44 -23.00 -22.22
N PRO A 204 -8.07 -22.93 -20.94
CA PRO A 204 -6.85 -22.25 -20.57
C PRO A 204 -5.68 -22.91 -21.31
N ALA A 205 -4.80 -22.06 -21.84
CA ALA A 205 -3.55 -22.52 -22.43
C ALA A 205 -2.80 -23.38 -21.39
N PRO A 206 -2.02 -24.38 -21.82
CA PRO A 206 -1.18 -25.15 -20.92
C PRO A 206 -0.28 -24.20 -20.15
N GLY A 207 -0.61 -24.06 -18.88
CA GLY A 207 0.04 -23.13 -17.98
C GLY A 207 1.28 -23.73 -17.32
N ARG A 208 1.99 -22.91 -16.59
CA ARG A 208 3.04 -23.37 -15.68
C ARG A 208 2.40 -24.10 -14.51
N SER A 209 2.98 -25.21 -14.10
CA SER A 209 2.55 -26.00 -12.95
C SER A 209 3.64 -26.06 -11.90
N LEU A 210 3.24 -26.26 -10.65
CA LEU A 210 4.17 -26.42 -9.53
C LEU A 210 5.03 -27.68 -9.73
N SER A 211 6.30 -27.58 -9.36
CA SER A 211 7.19 -28.72 -9.23
C SER A 211 6.77 -29.63 -8.07
N GLN A 212 7.09 -30.94 -8.14
CA GLN A 212 6.77 -31.87 -7.04
C GLN A 212 7.33 -31.40 -5.70
N LYS A 213 8.53 -30.85 -5.69
CA LYS A 213 9.14 -30.25 -4.49
C LYS A 213 8.28 -29.13 -3.89
N SER A 214 7.67 -28.31 -4.71
CA SER A 214 6.79 -27.20 -4.27
C SER A 214 5.44 -27.73 -3.81
N VAL A 215 4.91 -28.77 -4.45
CA VAL A 215 3.71 -29.50 -4.01
C VAL A 215 3.90 -30.05 -2.61
N ASP A 216 5.00 -30.75 -2.36
CA ASP A 216 5.33 -31.32 -1.05
C ASP A 216 5.48 -30.22 0.01
N ALA A 217 6.19 -29.13 -0.34
CA ALA A 217 6.44 -28.02 0.59
C ALA A 217 5.17 -27.28 1.04
N VAL A 218 4.16 -27.13 0.16
CA VAL A 218 2.91 -26.44 0.53
C VAL A 218 1.97 -27.30 1.37
N CYS A 219 2.12 -28.64 1.32
CA CYS A 219 1.31 -29.61 2.06
C CYS A 219 1.94 -30.12 3.35
N MET A 220 3.15 -29.71 3.69
CA MET A 220 3.80 -30.12 4.95
C MET A 220 2.86 -29.86 6.16
N ALA A 221 2.98 -30.70 7.19
CA ALA A 221 2.26 -30.47 8.45
C ALA A 221 2.53 -29.06 9.00
N TRP A 222 1.51 -28.42 9.59
CA TRP A 222 1.66 -27.10 10.18
C TRP A 222 2.48 -27.18 11.46
N SER A 223 3.61 -26.48 11.49
CA SER A 223 4.44 -26.39 12.69
C SER A 223 3.97 -25.24 13.59
N GLU A 224 4.23 -25.39 14.90
CA GLU A 224 3.96 -24.32 15.86
C GLU A 224 4.75 -23.05 15.52
N GLU A 225 6.00 -23.21 15.10
CA GLU A 225 6.86 -22.08 14.72
C GLU A 225 6.33 -21.33 13.50
N GLU A 226 5.77 -22.03 12.51
CA GLU A 226 5.14 -21.42 11.34
C GLU A 226 3.93 -20.56 11.73
N VAL A 227 3.07 -21.06 12.62
CA VAL A 227 1.91 -20.30 13.13
C VAL A 227 2.36 -19.10 13.95
N LYS A 228 3.39 -19.27 14.81
CA LYS A 228 3.98 -18.16 15.58
C LYS A 228 4.61 -17.09 14.67
N ASN A 229 5.28 -17.49 13.60
CA ASN A 229 5.86 -16.56 12.63
C ASN A 229 4.79 -15.78 11.86
N ALA A 230 3.72 -16.45 11.43
CA ALA A 230 2.56 -15.79 10.83
C ALA A 230 1.95 -14.79 11.81
N PHE A 231 1.75 -15.15 13.06
CA PHE A 231 1.28 -14.29 14.13
C PHE A 231 2.19 -13.05 14.32
N ARG A 232 3.50 -13.24 14.49
CA ARG A 232 4.48 -12.16 14.71
C ARG A 232 4.52 -11.19 13.53
N SER A 233 4.41 -11.69 12.29
CA SER A 233 4.46 -10.90 11.05
C SER A 233 3.28 -9.95 10.87
N MET A 234 2.18 -10.13 11.60
CA MET A 234 1.01 -9.27 11.52
C MET A 234 1.30 -7.89 12.12
N ALA A 235 0.90 -6.84 11.41
CA ALA A 235 1.12 -5.47 11.87
C ALA A 235 0.33 -5.14 13.14
N LYS A 236 0.97 -4.43 14.08
CA LYS A 236 0.36 -3.87 15.29
C LYS A 236 -0.56 -2.69 14.98
N ASP A 237 -1.37 -2.29 15.92
CA ASP A 237 -2.26 -1.12 15.86
C ASP A 237 -3.27 -1.14 14.69
N LYS A 238 -3.66 -2.33 14.25
CA LYS A 238 -4.69 -2.50 13.22
C LYS A 238 -6.07 -2.72 13.84
N ALA A 239 -7.11 -2.24 13.13
CA ALA A 239 -8.48 -2.44 13.54
C ALA A 239 -8.79 -3.95 13.64
N PRO A 240 -9.38 -4.42 14.77
CA PRO A 240 -9.84 -5.79 14.92
C PRO A 240 -11.07 -6.07 14.05
N GLY A 241 -11.48 -7.33 13.99
CA GLY A 241 -12.72 -7.76 13.37
C GLY A 241 -13.97 -7.47 14.22
N LYS A 242 -15.03 -8.20 13.93
CA LYS A 242 -16.32 -8.09 14.65
C LYS A 242 -16.20 -8.42 16.13
N ASP A 243 -15.28 -9.31 16.48
CA ASP A 243 -14.92 -9.70 17.85
C ASP A 243 -14.34 -8.56 18.69
N GLY A 244 -13.80 -7.51 18.06
CA GLY A 244 -13.20 -6.38 18.78
C GLY A 244 -11.87 -6.69 19.48
N LEU A 245 -11.28 -7.89 19.27
CA LEU A 245 -10.07 -8.34 19.93
C LEU A 245 -8.84 -8.05 19.05
N PRO A 246 -7.93 -7.14 19.48
CA PRO A 246 -6.75 -6.77 18.71
C PRO A 246 -5.62 -7.81 18.87
N LYS A 247 -4.64 -7.79 17.95
CA LYS A 247 -3.44 -8.62 17.98
C LYS A 247 -2.73 -8.58 19.33
N GLU A 248 -2.58 -7.38 19.88
CA GLU A 248 -1.83 -7.07 21.09
C GLU A 248 -2.39 -7.83 22.31
N LEU A 249 -3.70 -8.11 22.35
CA LEU A 249 -4.32 -8.93 23.39
C LEU A 249 -3.72 -10.34 23.40
N PHE A 250 -3.69 -10.98 22.23
CA PHE A 250 -3.13 -12.33 22.08
C PHE A 250 -1.62 -12.36 22.29
N GLU A 251 -0.91 -11.30 21.89
CA GLU A 251 0.53 -11.19 22.06
C GLU A 251 0.93 -11.11 23.55
N LEU A 252 0.20 -10.30 24.33
CA LEU A 252 0.46 -10.09 25.76
C LEU A 252 0.04 -11.29 26.63
N HIS A 253 -0.92 -12.07 26.17
CA HIS A 253 -1.48 -13.19 26.93
C HIS A 253 -1.34 -14.51 26.16
N TRP A 254 -0.22 -14.64 25.40
CA TRP A 254 0.06 -15.86 24.66
C TRP A 254 0.27 -17.09 25.54
N ASP A 255 0.78 -16.89 26.74
CA ASP A 255 0.92 -17.93 27.75
C ASP A 255 -0.39 -18.64 28.11
N ILE A 256 -1.52 -17.93 28.02
CA ILE A 256 -2.86 -18.46 28.31
C ILE A 256 -3.59 -18.87 27.02
N LEU A 257 -3.64 -17.94 26.04
CA LEU A 257 -4.46 -18.10 24.83
C LEU A 257 -3.76 -18.92 23.73
N GLY A 258 -2.43 -19.06 23.79
CA GLY A 258 -1.63 -19.66 22.72
C GLY A 258 -1.98 -21.11 22.43
N LYS A 259 -2.25 -21.94 23.49
CA LYS A 259 -2.64 -23.35 23.33
C LYS A 259 -3.94 -23.51 22.54
N HIS A 260 -4.96 -22.72 22.87
CA HIS A 260 -6.26 -22.74 22.18
C HIS A 260 -6.14 -22.26 20.72
N PHE A 261 -5.26 -21.27 20.50
CA PHE A 261 -4.97 -20.78 19.16
C PHE A 261 -4.27 -21.85 18.31
N MET A 262 -3.28 -22.55 18.87
CA MET A 262 -2.58 -23.64 18.19
C MET A 262 -3.51 -24.81 17.88
N GLN A 263 -4.39 -25.19 18.82
CA GLN A 263 -5.38 -26.23 18.60
C GLN A 263 -6.34 -25.87 17.43
N LEU A 264 -6.80 -24.62 17.37
CA LEU A 264 -7.60 -24.15 16.22
C LEU A 264 -6.83 -24.26 14.90
N ALA A 265 -5.54 -23.85 14.88
CA ALA A 265 -4.70 -23.92 13.71
C ALA A 265 -4.48 -25.36 13.22
N GLN A 266 -4.21 -26.30 14.14
CA GLN A 266 -4.07 -27.73 13.85
C GLN A 266 -5.37 -28.34 13.35
N ASN A 267 -6.51 -28.02 13.99
CA ASN A 267 -7.83 -28.46 13.54
C ASN A 267 -8.14 -27.96 12.13
N PHE A 268 -7.82 -26.68 11.83
CA PHE A 268 -7.98 -26.14 10.49
C PHE A 268 -7.06 -26.85 9.47
N ALA A 269 -5.82 -27.10 9.82
CA ALA A 269 -4.87 -27.81 8.96
C ALA A 269 -5.38 -29.22 8.58
N ALA A 270 -6.03 -29.91 9.52
CA ALA A 270 -6.57 -31.24 9.32
C ALA A 270 -7.92 -31.28 8.59
N THR A 271 -8.82 -30.30 8.85
CA THR A 271 -10.22 -30.36 8.41
C THR A 271 -10.60 -29.29 7.39
N ALA A 272 -9.71 -28.33 7.14
CA ALA A 272 -9.98 -27.12 6.35
C ALA A 272 -11.22 -26.32 6.85
N THR A 273 -11.61 -26.50 8.13
CA THR A 273 -12.85 -25.90 8.68
C THR A 273 -12.51 -24.88 9.77
N LEU A 274 -13.10 -23.70 9.67
CA LEU A 274 -13.08 -22.67 10.71
C LEU A 274 -14.49 -22.42 11.25
N PRO A 275 -14.61 -22.07 12.53
CA PRO A 275 -15.88 -21.61 13.11
C PRO A 275 -16.49 -20.45 12.33
N THR A 276 -17.81 -20.42 12.21
CA THR A 276 -18.53 -19.39 11.44
C THR A 276 -18.28 -17.99 12.00
N SER A 277 -18.23 -17.83 13.33
CA SER A 277 -17.96 -16.55 13.98
C SER A 277 -16.57 -15.99 13.63
N THR A 278 -15.57 -16.87 13.46
CA THR A 278 -14.22 -16.48 13.03
C THR A 278 -14.21 -15.91 11.59
N LYS A 279 -15.12 -16.41 10.74
CA LYS A 279 -15.27 -16.00 9.33
C LYS A 279 -16.16 -14.78 9.13
N GLU A 280 -16.98 -14.42 10.15
CA GLU A 280 -17.77 -13.20 10.12
C GLU A 280 -16.89 -11.95 10.12
N ALA A 281 -17.30 -10.96 9.35
CA ALA A 281 -16.53 -9.74 9.17
C ALA A 281 -17.39 -8.48 9.21
N VAL A 282 -16.73 -7.33 9.28
CA VAL A 282 -17.36 -6.02 9.11
C VAL A 282 -16.68 -5.30 7.95
N THR A 283 -17.48 -4.81 7.01
CA THR A 283 -16.99 -4.05 5.87
C THR A 283 -17.24 -2.56 6.09
N ILE A 284 -16.18 -1.77 6.00
CA ILE A 284 -16.23 -0.30 6.00
C ILE A 284 -16.02 0.22 4.57
N LEU A 285 -16.65 1.35 4.26
CA LEU A 285 -16.60 1.96 2.95
C LEU A 285 -15.65 3.18 2.98
N LEU A 286 -14.58 3.13 2.18
CA LEU A 286 -13.63 4.22 2.04
C LEU A 286 -13.84 4.92 0.70
N HIS A 287 -14.21 6.20 0.73
CA HIS A 287 -14.33 7.01 -0.48
C HIS A 287 -12.99 7.14 -1.21
N LYS A 288 -12.98 6.82 -2.51
CA LYS A 288 -11.77 6.83 -3.37
C LYS A 288 -11.69 8.14 -4.17
N LYS A 289 -12.63 8.39 -5.05
CA LYS A 289 -12.74 9.58 -5.92
C LYS A 289 -14.15 9.64 -6.51
N GLY A 290 -14.53 10.77 -7.08
CA GLY A 290 -15.87 10.98 -7.68
C GLY A 290 -16.92 11.44 -6.66
N GLY A 291 -18.18 11.40 -7.03
CA GLY A 291 -19.30 11.79 -6.16
C GLY A 291 -19.40 10.91 -4.93
N ARG A 292 -19.63 11.51 -3.77
CA ARG A 292 -19.76 10.78 -2.50
C ARG A 292 -21.12 10.11 -2.33
N ASP A 293 -22.05 10.47 -3.15
CA ASP A 293 -23.40 9.92 -3.24
C ASP A 293 -23.47 8.61 -4.03
N GLN A 294 -22.37 8.18 -4.67
CA GLN A 294 -22.30 6.97 -5.49
C GLN A 294 -21.48 5.88 -4.80
N LEU A 295 -22.08 4.70 -4.56
CA LEU A 295 -21.43 3.55 -3.90
C LEU A 295 -20.27 2.96 -4.71
N GLU A 296 -20.28 3.09 -6.03
CA GLU A 296 -19.22 2.66 -6.93
C GLU A 296 -17.89 3.36 -6.61
N ASN A 297 -17.96 4.57 -6.06
CA ASN A 297 -16.81 5.40 -5.70
C ASN A 297 -16.20 5.04 -4.34
N TYR A 298 -16.76 4.05 -3.65
CA TYR A 298 -16.25 3.55 -2.39
C TYR A 298 -15.51 2.22 -2.56
N LYS A 299 -14.40 2.09 -1.83
CA LYS A 299 -13.64 0.85 -1.70
C LYS A 299 -14.11 0.11 -0.44
N PRO A 300 -14.67 -1.10 -0.54
CA PRO A 300 -15.00 -1.90 0.62
C PRO A 300 -13.73 -2.46 1.25
N ILE A 301 -13.53 -2.21 2.53
CA ILE A 301 -12.42 -2.78 3.31
C ILE A 301 -13.02 -3.67 4.39
N THR A 302 -12.65 -4.93 4.38
CA THR A 302 -13.17 -5.94 5.29
C THR A 302 -12.30 -6.06 6.53
N LEU A 303 -12.89 -5.80 7.69
CA LEU A 303 -12.28 -5.98 9.01
C LEU A 303 -12.54 -7.43 9.44
N LEU A 304 -11.52 -8.26 9.32
CA LEU A 304 -11.52 -9.68 9.68
C LEU A 304 -11.02 -9.87 11.11
N SER A 305 -11.48 -10.91 11.80
CA SER A 305 -10.93 -11.30 13.10
C SER A 305 -9.43 -11.52 13.03
N PHE A 306 -8.72 -11.27 14.12
CA PHE A 306 -7.30 -11.49 14.17
C PHE A 306 -6.94 -12.96 13.93
N THR A 307 -7.71 -13.87 14.54
CA THR A 307 -7.56 -15.32 14.39
C THR A 307 -7.65 -15.76 12.93
N TYR A 308 -8.69 -15.33 12.21
CA TYR A 308 -8.81 -15.61 10.78
C TYR A 308 -7.57 -15.15 10.01
N LYS A 309 -7.10 -13.92 10.29
CA LYS A 309 -5.96 -13.35 9.58
C LYS A 309 -4.68 -14.18 9.75
N VAL A 310 -4.44 -14.74 10.94
CA VAL A 310 -3.23 -15.55 11.18
C VAL A 310 -3.33 -16.88 10.42
N ILE A 311 -4.47 -17.55 10.46
CA ILE A 311 -4.68 -18.80 9.69
C ILE A 311 -4.51 -18.52 8.18
N ALA A 312 -5.17 -17.49 7.67
CA ALA A 312 -5.02 -17.07 6.28
C ALA A 312 -3.57 -16.65 5.93
N ARG A 313 -2.81 -16.14 6.90
CA ARG A 313 -1.40 -15.77 6.72
C ARG A 313 -0.49 -16.98 6.58
N VAL A 314 -0.72 -18.05 7.34
CA VAL A 314 0.03 -19.30 7.17
C VAL A 314 -0.15 -19.85 5.75
N VAL A 315 -1.39 -19.94 5.27
CA VAL A 315 -1.68 -20.37 3.89
C VAL A 315 -1.03 -19.43 2.86
N ALA A 316 -1.11 -18.13 3.10
CA ALA A 316 -0.51 -17.11 2.23
C ALA A 316 1.02 -17.20 2.16
N ASP A 317 1.69 -17.46 3.29
CA ASP A 317 3.15 -17.56 3.34
C ASP A 317 3.66 -18.82 2.66
N ARG A 318 2.91 -19.94 2.72
CA ARG A 318 3.17 -21.15 1.94
C ARG A 318 3.01 -20.88 0.45
N MET A 319 1.88 -20.32 0.05
CA MET A 319 1.59 -19.97 -1.34
C MET A 319 2.67 -19.05 -1.93
N LYS A 320 3.05 -18.00 -1.19
CA LYS A 320 4.06 -17.02 -1.61
C LYS A 320 5.40 -17.64 -1.99
N ARG A 321 5.80 -18.75 -1.35
CA ARG A 321 7.09 -19.41 -1.62
C ARG A 321 7.15 -20.03 -2.99
N VAL A 322 6.01 -20.48 -3.52
CA VAL A 322 5.93 -21.28 -4.77
C VAL A 322 5.35 -20.50 -5.96
N LEU A 323 4.73 -19.34 -5.73
CA LEU A 323 4.07 -18.56 -6.79
C LEU A 323 5.01 -18.16 -7.94
N HIS A 324 6.32 -18.04 -7.69
CA HIS A 324 7.28 -17.71 -8.74
C HIS A 324 7.38 -18.77 -9.86
N GLU A 325 6.95 -20.01 -9.61
CA GLU A 325 6.92 -21.10 -10.60
C GLU A 325 5.73 -20.95 -11.55
N VAL A 326 4.58 -20.48 -11.07
CA VAL A 326 3.31 -20.49 -11.79
C VAL A 326 2.87 -19.12 -12.29
N ILE A 327 3.39 -18.02 -11.72
CA ILE A 327 3.04 -16.65 -12.13
C ILE A 327 4.07 -16.11 -13.11
N SER A 328 3.60 -15.59 -14.22
CA SER A 328 4.41 -15.00 -15.29
C SER A 328 5.39 -13.94 -14.77
N PRO A 329 6.61 -13.87 -15.33
CA PRO A 329 7.61 -12.86 -14.95
C PRO A 329 7.14 -11.42 -15.13
N GLU A 330 6.15 -11.21 -15.99
CA GLU A 330 5.56 -9.92 -16.33
C GLU A 330 4.49 -9.45 -15.32
N GLN A 331 4.10 -10.28 -14.35
CA GLN A 331 3.28 -9.85 -13.20
C GLN A 331 4.19 -9.35 -12.08
N PHE A 332 4.17 -8.04 -11.81
CA PHE A 332 5.04 -7.38 -10.84
C PHE A 332 4.42 -7.19 -9.44
N GLY A 333 3.11 -7.41 -9.30
CA GLY A 333 2.39 -7.19 -8.04
C GLY A 333 2.69 -8.25 -6.98
N PHE A 334 2.81 -7.84 -5.72
CA PHE A 334 2.85 -8.65 -4.49
C PHE A 334 3.93 -9.74 -4.38
N LEU A 335 4.69 -10.02 -5.41
CA LEU A 335 5.72 -11.07 -5.40
C LEU A 335 7.07 -10.53 -4.93
N PRO A 336 7.85 -11.32 -4.17
CA PRO A 336 9.18 -10.91 -3.70
C PRO A 336 10.12 -10.58 -4.86
N GLY A 337 10.92 -9.53 -4.68
CA GLY A 337 11.92 -9.11 -5.66
C GLY A 337 11.38 -8.33 -6.86
N ARG A 338 10.07 -8.38 -7.13
CA ARG A 338 9.42 -7.63 -8.21
C ARG A 338 9.00 -6.24 -7.72
N LYS A 339 9.28 -5.20 -8.50
CA LYS A 339 9.06 -3.80 -8.11
C LYS A 339 8.11 -3.08 -9.06
N LEU A 340 7.27 -2.21 -8.51
CA LEU A 340 6.36 -1.36 -9.26
C LEU A 340 7.10 -0.51 -10.31
N SER A 341 8.27 0.04 -9.92
CA SER A 341 9.09 0.85 -10.82
C SER A 341 9.61 0.08 -12.03
N ASP A 342 9.80 -1.23 -11.91
CA ASP A 342 10.29 -2.06 -13.00
C ASP A 342 9.17 -2.32 -14.03
N ALA A 343 7.93 -2.51 -13.54
CA ALA A 343 6.76 -2.60 -14.41
C ALA A 343 6.56 -1.32 -15.25
N VAL A 344 6.50 -0.15 -14.56
CA VAL A 344 6.32 1.13 -15.26
C VAL A 344 7.55 1.46 -16.14
N GLY A 345 8.74 1.09 -15.67
CA GLY A 345 9.98 1.24 -16.44
C GLY A 345 9.93 0.49 -17.78
N LEU A 346 9.46 -0.76 -17.78
CA LEU A 346 9.32 -1.56 -18.99
C LEU A 346 8.27 -0.97 -19.95
N VAL A 347 7.12 -0.49 -19.43
CA VAL A 347 6.15 0.22 -20.30
C VAL A 347 6.77 1.46 -20.94
N ALA A 348 7.54 2.24 -20.18
CA ALA A 348 8.21 3.40 -20.72
C ALA A 348 9.29 3.03 -21.75
N ASP A 349 9.98 1.89 -21.59
CA ASP A 349 10.92 1.36 -22.57
C ASP A 349 10.19 0.93 -23.85
N VAL A 350 9.03 0.26 -23.75
CA VAL A 350 8.18 -0.08 -24.92
C VAL A 350 7.75 1.19 -25.69
N ILE A 351 7.34 2.25 -24.98
CA ILE A 351 6.94 3.53 -25.60
C ILE A 351 8.13 4.16 -26.34
N GLU A 352 9.32 4.20 -25.70
CA GLU A 352 10.53 4.79 -26.29
C GLU A 352 11.06 3.96 -27.47
N ALA A 353 11.06 2.63 -27.36
CA ALA A 353 11.44 1.74 -28.45
C ALA A 353 10.52 1.92 -29.67
N ALA A 354 9.21 1.97 -29.44
CA ALA A 354 8.25 2.19 -30.50
C ALA A 354 8.48 3.52 -31.23
N ARG A 355 8.76 4.58 -30.47
CA ARG A 355 9.08 5.90 -31.02
C ARG A 355 10.39 5.92 -31.80
N ASN A 356 11.45 5.30 -31.25
CA ASN A 356 12.78 5.37 -31.84
C ASN A 356 12.89 4.54 -33.14
N LYS A 357 12.11 3.46 -33.24
CA LYS A 357 12.12 2.54 -34.39
C LYS A 357 10.84 2.59 -35.24
N ASP A 358 9.95 3.51 -34.94
CA ASP A 358 8.68 3.72 -35.65
C ASP A 358 7.82 2.44 -35.75
N HIS A 359 7.75 1.67 -34.66
CA HIS A 359 7.02 0.41 -34.60
C HIS A 359 5.49 0.60 -34.67
N ASP A 360 4.78 -0.44 -35.15
CA ASP A 360 3.31 -0.54 -35.17
C ASP A 360 2.79 -1.16 -33.88
N TRP A 361 2.94 -0.47 -32.76
CA TRP A 361 2.56 -1.00 -31.46
C TRP A 361 1.45 -0.21 -30.79
N TYR A 362 0.75 -0.88 -29.87
CA TYR A 362 -0.30 -0.29 -29.03
C TYR A 362 -0.17 -0.82 -27.60
N LEU A 363 -0.56 0.01 -26.66
CA LEU A 363 -0.78 -0.40 -25.28
C LEU A 363 -2.27 -0.32 -24.97
N LEU A 364 -2.86 -1.40 -24.48
CA LEU A 364 -4.21 -1.42 -23.93
C LEU A 364 -4.12 -1.48 -22.40
N LEU A 365 -4.37 -0.37 -21.75
CA LEU A 365 -4.44 -0.26 -20.29
C LEU A 365 -5.83 -0.69 -19.83
N VAL A 366 -5.91 -1.78 -19.09
CA VAL A 366 -7.17 -2.41 -18.66
C VAL A 366 -7.46 -2.09 -17.19
N ASP A 367 -8.62 -1.52 -16.90
CA ASP A 367 -9.17 -1.35 -15.54
C ASP A 367 -10.29 -2.37 -15.34
N PHE A 368 -10.22 -3.18 -14.27
CA PHE A 368 -11.28 -4.11 -13.93
C PHE A 368 -12.27 -3.50 -12.92
N ARG A 369 -13.57 -3.74 -13.15
CA ARG A 369 -14.63 -3.28 -12.22
C ARG A 369 -14.60 -4.09 -10.94
N LYS A 370 -14.31 -3.41 -9.79
CA LYS A 370 -14.31 -4.06 -8.47
C LYS A 370 -13.52 -5.39 -8.43
N ALA A 371 -12.34 -5.40 -9.03
CA ALA A 371 -11.53 -6.57 -9.32
C ALA A 371 -11.51 -7.65 -8.20
N PHE A 372 -11.10 -7.27 -6.98
CA PHE A 372 -11.04 -8.21 -5.84
C PHE A 372 -12.42 -8.76 -5.41
N ASP A 373 -13.49 -8.01 -5.66
CA ASP A 373 -14.84 -8.32 -5.16
C ASP A 373 -15.66 -9.12 -6.19
N SER A 374 -15.16 -9.26 -7.45
CA SER A 374 -15.91 -9.83 -8.58
C SER A 374 -15.41 -11.19 -9.04
N ILE A 375 -14.31 -11.70 -8.50
CA ILE A 375 -13.74 -12.99 -8.91
C ILE A 375 -14.70 -14.14 -8.60
N SER A 376 -14.98 -15.00 -9.59
CA SER A 376 -15.62 -16.30 -9.38
C SER A 376 -14.72 -17.20 -8.53
N ARG A 377 -15.24 -17.70 -7.41
CA ARG A 377 -14.46 -18.62 -6.57
C ARG A 377 -14.27 -19.98 -7.20
N ASP A 378 -15.26 -20.47 -7.95
CA ASP A 378 -15.14 -21.76 -8.66
C ASP A 378 -14.08 -21.67 -9.74
N PHE A 379 -14.06 -20.59 -10.53
CA PHE A 379 -12.97 -20.32 -11.47
C PHE A 379 -11.61 -20.27 -10.75
N LEU A 380 -11.50 -19.56 -9.65
CA LEU A 380 -10.28 -19.46 -8.87
C LEU A 380 -9.77 -20.82 -8.39
N PHE A 381 -10.67 -21.68 -7.86
CA PHE A 381 -10.29 -23.00 -7.39
C PHE A 381 -9.84 -23.91 -8.55
N THR A 382 -10.54 -23.87 -9.67
CA THR A 382 -10.12 -24.58 -10.91
C THR A 382 -8.74 -24.12 -11.38
N VAL A 383 -8.46 -22.81 -11.33
CA VAL A 383 -7.14 -22.27 -11.68
C VAL A 383 -6.06 -22.78 -10.74
N LEU A 384 -6.31 -22.82 -9.42
CA LEU A 384 -5.33 -23.35 -8.46
C LEU A 384 -5.03 -24.83 -8.71
N GLU A 385 -6.07 -25.64 -8.96
CA GLU A 385 -5.92 -27.07 -9.31
C GLU A 385 -5.07 -27.26 -10.58
N ARG A 386 -5.32 -26.47 -11.62
CA ARG A 386 -4.54 -26.48 -12.88
C ARG A 386 -3.10 -26.01 -12.72
N MET A 387 -2.84 -25.09 -11.80
CA MET A 387 -1.49 -24.67 -11.42
C MET A 387 -0.74 -25.75 -10.61
N GLY A 388 -1.38 -26.89 -10.34
CA GLY A 388 -0.79 -28.00 -9.60
C GLY A 388 -0.79 -27.82 -8.09
N PHE A 389 -1.63 -26.94 -7.53
CA PHE A 389 -1.82 -26.91 -6.08
C PHE A 389 -2.55 -28.17 -5.64
N PRO A 390 -2.03 -28.90 -4.61
CA PRO A 390 -2.66 -30.13 -4.11
C PRO A 390 -4.06 -29.89 -3.57
N SER A 391 -4.95 -30.89 -3.65
CA SER A 391 -6.33 -30.82 -3.16
C SER A 391 -6.42 -30.30 -1.72
N LEU A 392 -5.58 -30.81 -0.82
CA LEU A 392 -5.53 -30.34 0.58
C LEU A 392 -5.28 -28.82 0.69
N PHE A 393 -4.38 -28.27 -0.13
CA PHE A 393 -4.12 -26.84 -0.13
C PHE A 393 -5.33 -26.04 -0.67
N VAL A 394 -5.95 -26.53 -1.74
CA VAL A 394 -7.17 -25.93 -2.32
C VAL A 394 -8.31 -25.99 -1.29
N ASP A 395 -8.44 -27.08 -0.55
CA ASP A 395 -9.44 -27.22 0.52
C ASP A 395 -9.23 -26.21 1.66
N TRP A 396 -7.98 -25.91 2.06
CA TRP A 396 -7.72 -24.80 2.99
C TRP A 396 -8.22 -23.46 2.42
N VAL A 397 -7.96 -23.19 1.15
CA VAL A 397 -8.46 -21.97 0.50
C VAL A 397 -10.00 -21.96 0.46
N ARG A 398 -10.63 -23.08 0.11
CA ARG A 398 -12.09 -23.24 0.13
C ARG A 398 -12.65 -23.01 1.54
N GLY A 399 -12.05 -23.61 2.57
CA GLY A 399 -12.47 -23.49 3.97
C GLY A 399 -12.44 -22.07 4.51
N LEU A 400 -11.43 -21.27 4.09
CA LEU A 400 -11.35 -19.84 4.40
C LEU A 400 -12.46 -19.02 3.74
N HIS A 401 -13.02 -19.47 2.62
CA HIS A 401 -14.01 -18.72 1.84
C HIS A 401 -15.44 -19.28 1.97
N LYS A 402 -15.61 -20.50 2.47
CA LYS A 402 -16.91 -21.14 2.68
C LYS A 402 -17.71 -20.44 3.79
N ASP A 403 -18.99 -20.20 3.56
CA ASP A 403 -19.95 -19.62 4.52
C ASP A 403 -19.49 -18.29 5.12
N THR A 404 -18.88 -17.44 4.30
CA THR A 404 -18.38 -16.13 4.74
C THR A 404 -19.48 -15.08 4.68
N ARG A 405 -19.58 -14.28 5.77
CA ARG A 405 -20.57 -13.19 5.91
C ARG A 405 -19.89 -11.89 6.28
N THR A 406 -20.47 -10.78 5.86
CA THR A 406 -20.03 -9.45 6.27
C THR A 406 -21.21 -8.54 6.55
N SER A 407 -21.09 -7.66 7.56
CA SER A 407 -22.04 -6.59 7.83
C SER A 407 -21.43 -5.24 7.48
N LEU A 408 -22.17 -4.37 6.83
CA LEU A 408 -21.69 -3.02 6.50
C LEU A 408 -21.70 -2.13 7.73
N LEU A 409 -20.60 -1.40 7.96
CA LEU A 409 -20.52 -0.38 9.00
C LEU A 409 -20.53 1.01 8.35
N ILE A 410 -21.67 1.68 8.39
CA ILE A 410 -21.86 3.01 7.81
C ILE A 410 -22.18 4.01 8.92
N ASN A 411 -21.41 5.08 9.00
CA ASN A 411 -21.61 6.14 10.00
C ASN A 411 -21.72 5.64 11.46
N GLY A 412 -21.08 4.50 11.76
CA GLY A 412 -21.12 3.86 13.08
C GLY A 412 -22.31 2.96 13.32
N TRP A 413 -23.18 2.74 12.33
CA TRP A 413 -24.29 1.82 12.37
C TRP A 413 -23.96 0.54 11.61
N LEU A 414 -24.28 -0.60 12.20
CA LEU A 414 -24.06 -1.91 11.60
C LEU A 414 -25.34 -2.35 10.86
N GLY A 415 -25.19 -2.68 9.59
CA GLY A 415 -26.25 -3.26 8.77
C GLY A 415 -26.36 -4.76 8.93
N ASP A 416 -27.35 -5.36 8.24
CA ASP A 416 -27.56 -6.79 8.21
C ASP A 416 -26.37 -7.54 7.61
N ALA A 417 -26.22 -8.81 7.98
CA ALA A 417 -25.19 -9.67 7.45
C ALA A 417 -25.50 -10.06 6.00
N VAL A 418 -24.56 -9.84 5.12
CA VAL A 418 -24.60 -10.21 3.70
C VAL A 418 -23.68 -11.41 3.48
N ASN A 419 -24.18 -12.43 2.78
CA ASN A 419 -23.34 -13.55 2.35
C ASN A 419 -22.35 -13.09 1.28
N VAL A 420 -21.09 -13.55 1.39
CA VAL A 420 -20.04 -13.24 0.42
C VAL A 420 -19.73 -14.52 -0.35
N VAL A 421 -20.35 -14.67 -1.52
CA VAL A 421 -20.21 -15.85 -2.37
C VAL A 421 -19.10 -15.63 -3.42
N PHE A 422 -18.94 -14.38 -3.89
CA PHE A 422 -17.94 -13.97 -4.85
C PHE A 422 -16.79 -13.18 -4.24
N GLY A 423 -15.70 -13.11 -4.98
CA GLY A 423 -14.53 -12.30 -4.65
C GLY A 423 -13.66 -12.86 -3.54
N VAL A 424 -12.52 -12.20 -3.40
CA VAL A 424 -11.56 -12.41 -2.31
C VAL A 424 -11.57 -11.19 -1.40
N ARG A 425 -11.72 -11.40 -0.10
CA ARG A 425 -12.00 -10.31 0.85
C ARG A 425 -10.83 -9.33 0.97
N GLN A 426 -11.06 -8.05 0.66
CA GLN A 426 -10.06 -6.99 0.82
C GLN A 426 -9.72 -6.79 2.30
N GLY A 427 -8.52 -7.19 2.70
CA GLY A 427 -8.04 -7.22 4.09
C GLY A 427 -7.64 -8.62 4.56
N CYS A 428 -7.86 -9.65 3.76
CA CYS A 428 -7.32 -10.99 3.96
C CYS A 428 -5.86 -11.06 3.47
N PRO A 429 -4.93 -11.61 4.26
CA PRO A 429 -3.52 -11.75 3.84
C PRO A 429 -3.31 -12.62 2.61
N LEU A 430 -4.22 -13.55 2.36
CA LEU A 430 -4.16 -14.48 1.22
C LEU A 430 -4.71 -13.85 -0.08
N ALA A 431 -5.64 -12.88 0.02
CA ALA A 431 -6.35 -12.31 -1.12
C ALA A 431 -5.45 -11.77 -2.24
N PRO A 432 -4.33 -11.09 -1.99
CA PRO A 432 -3.44 -10.62 -3.05
C PRO A 432 -2.88 -11.75 -3.91
N TYR A 433 -2.48 -12.85 -3.29
CA TYR A 433 -1.89 -14.00 -4.00
C TYR A 433 -2.94 -14.78 -4.79
N LEU A 434 -4.14 -14.95 -4.24
CA LEU A 434 -5.28 -15.55 -4.96
C LEU A 434 -5.66 -14.72 -6.19
N PHE A 435 -5.61 -13.38 -6.05
CA PHE A 435 -5.88 -12.49 -7.16
C PHE A 435 -4.86 -12.67 -8.28
N LEU A 436 -3.56 -12.79 -7.97
CA LEU A 436 -2.52 -13.06 -8.97
C LEU A 436 -2.78 -14.37 -9.72
N CYS A 437 -3.18 -15.43 -9.00
CA CYS A 437 -3.55 -16.69 -9.65
C CYS A 437 -4.77 -16.53 -10.56
N ALA A 438 -5.78 -15.77 -10.13
CA ALA A 438 -6.99 -15.55 -10.93
C ALA A 438 -6.73 -14.75 -12.22
N VAL A 439 -5.72 -13.89 -12.26
CA VAL A 439 -5.39 -13.07 -13.46
C VAL A 439 -4.36 -13.77 -14.36
N GLU A 440 -3.57 -14.70 -13.84
CA GLU A 440 -2.54 -15.40 -14.62
C GLU A 440 -3.05 -16.07 -15.91
N PRO A 441 -4.25 -16.71 -15.93
CA PRO A 441 -4.80 -17.27 -17.18
C PRO A 441 -4.97 -16.23 -18.31
N LEU A 442 -5.23 -14.96 -17.98
CA LEU A 442 -5.29 -13.88 -18.98
C LEU A 442 -3.93 -13.68 -19.66
N ALA A 443 -2.83 -13.66 -18.87
CA ALA A 443 -1.47 -13.52 -19.39
C ALA A 443 -1.10 -14.71 -20.29
N GLN A 444 -1.44 -15.93 -19.87
CA GLN A 444 -1.17 -17.16 -20.62
C GLN A 444 -1.96 -17.20 -21.93
N GLN A 445 -3.23 -16.84 -21.92
CA GLN A 445 -4.07 -16.79 -23.10
C GLN A 445 -3.67 -15.68 -24.07
N ALA A 446 -3.22 -14.53 -23.57
CA ALA A 446 -2.69 -13.48 -24.43
C ALA A 446 -1.50 -14.00 -25.27
N ALA A 447 -0.59 -14.73 -24.64
CA ALA A 447 0.54 -15.36 -25.32
C ALA A 447 0.09 -16.48 -26.29
N ALA A 448 -0.85 -17.35 -25.86
CA ALA A 448 -1.37 -18.46 -26.68
C ALA A 448 -2.11 -17.97 -27.94
N ARG A 449 -2.85 -16.86 -27.84
CA ARG A 449 -3.50 -16.19 -28.98
C ARG A 449 -2.53 -15.34 -29.82
N LYS A 450 -1.23 -15.49 -29.59
CA LYS A 450 -0.16 -14.78 -30.32
C LYS A 450 -0.26 -13.25 -30.24
N LEU A 451 -0.84 -12.71 -29.16
CA LEU A 451 -0.81 -11.28 -28.91
C LEU A 451 0.61 -10.85 -28.49
N GLY A 452 0.90 -9.56 -28.64
CA GLY A 452 2.11 -8.92 -28.16
C GLY A 452 3.30 -8.96 -29.12
N LEU A 453 4.44 -8.55 -28.60
CA LEU A 453 5.69 -8.47 -29.33
C LEU A 453 6.39 -9.83 -29.30
N GLU A 454 6.99 -10.20 -30.41
CA GLU A 454 7.69 -11.48 -30.60
C GLU A 454 9.20 -11.25 -30.61
N GLY A 455 9.94 -12.09 -29.88
CA GLY A 455 11.41 -12.10 -29.89
C GLY A 455 11.93 -13.47 -29.47
N GLY A 456 12.62 -14.15 -30.37
CA GLY A 456 13.09 -15.49 -30.16
C GLY A 456 11.97 -16.48 -29.85
N SER A 457 12.10 -17.23 -28.75
CA SER A 457 11.08 -18.19 -28.28
C SER A 457 10.03 -17.56 -27.33
N ARG A 458 10.08 -16.27 -27.08
CA ARG A 458 9.21 -15.58 -26.11
C ARG A 458 8.35 -14.51 -26.76
N ARG A 459 7.26 -14.21 -26.05
CA ARG A 459 6.31 -13.18 -26.46
C ARG A 459 5.99 -12.28 -25.27
N LEU A 460 6.02 -10.98 -25.48
CA LEU A 460 5.64 -9.97 -24.48
C LEU A 460 4.27 -9.40 -24.83
N ALA A 461 3.22 -10.02 -24.29
CA ALA A 461 1.82 -9.64 -24.55
C ALA A 461 1.15 -8.98 -23.35
N TYR A 462 1.66 -9.23 -22.15
CA TYR A 462 1.03 -8.88 -20.88
C TYR A 462 2.02 -8.23 -19.94
N LEU A 463 1.56 -7.26 -19.19
CA LEU A 463 2.27 -6.61 -18.10
C LEU A 463 1.26 -6.34 -16.99
N GLY A 464 1.50 -6.84 -15.78
CA GLY A 464 0.57 -6.72 -14.68
C GLY A 464 1.21 -6.18 -13.41
N TYR A 465 0.45 -5.39 -12.66
CA TYR A 465 0.72 -5.08 -11.26
C TYR A 465 -0.57 -5.22 -10.47
N ALA A 466 -0.82 -6.42 -9.98
CA ALA A 466 -2.08 -6.82 -9.38
C ALA A 466 -3.25 -6.66 -10.37
N ASP A 467 -4.19 -5.76 -10.07
CA ASP A 467 -5.36 -5.44 -10.88
C ASP A 467 -5.06 -4.49 -12.06
N ASP A 468 -4.00 -3.70 -11.98
CA ASP A 468 -3.55 -2.87 -13.10
C ASP A 468 -2.91 -3.77 -14.17
N THR A 469 -3.59 -3.93 -15.30
CA THR A 469 -3.20 -4.80 -16.41
C THR A 469 -2.93 -3.98 -17.66
N THR A 470 -1.83 -4.27 -18.35
CA THR A 470 -1.49 -3.69 -19.66
C THR A 470 -1.26 -4.80 -20.65
N LEU A 471 -2.00 -4.79 -21.78
CA LEU A 471 -1.70 -5.63 -22.92
C LEU A 471 -0.87 -4.84 -23.91
N ILE A 472 0.21 -5.46 -24.40
CA ILE A 472 1.08 -4.91 -25.43
C ILE A 472 0.68 -5.59 -26.73
N LEU A 473 0.45 -4.82 -27.79
CA LEU A 473 -0.16 -5.31 -29.01
C LEU A 473 0.63 -4.82 -30.24
N HIS A 474 0.65 -5.62 -31.27
CA HIS A 474 1.24 -5.32 -32.57
C HIS A 474 0.14 -5.28 -33.65
N GLY A 475 -0.06 -4.14 -34.29
CA GLY A 475 -1.12 -3.94 -35.29
C GLY A 475 -2.53 -3.84 -34.73
N GLU A 476 -3.45 -3.33 -35.53
CA GLU A 476 -4.86 -3.12 -35.13
C GLU A 476 -5.65 -4.43 -34.96
N GLU A 477 -5.27 -5.47 -35.69
CA GLU A 477 -5.95 -6.77 -35.61
C GLU A 477 -5.84 -7.36 -34.20
N GLN A 478 -4.69 -7.19 -33.54
CA GLN A 478 -4.51 -7.64 -32.17
C GLN A 478 -5.34 -6.87 -31.17
N ILE A 479 -5.76 -5.61 -31.46
CA ILE A 479 -6.68 -4.86 -30.58
C ILE A 479 -8.05 -5.57 -30.56
N THR A 480 -8.54 -6.00 -31.71
CA THR A 480 -9.81 -6.72 -31.81
C THR A 480 -9.75 -8.06 -31.08
N GLU A 481 -8.68 -8.80 -31.26
CA GLU A 481 -8.49 -10.10 -30.57
C GLU A 481 -8.30 -9.92 -29.06
N ALA A 482 -7.58 -8.89 -28.61
CA ALA A 482 -7.46 -8.56 -27.19
C ALA A 482 -8.82 -8.23 -26.54
N LYS A 483 -9.72 -7.54 -27.24
CA LYS A 483 -11.09 -7.28 -26.77
C LYS A 483 -11.91 -8.57 -26.66
N ARG A 484 -11.77 -9.50 -27.60
CA ARG A 484 -12.40 -10.84 -27.52
C ARG A 484 -11.85 -11.62 -26.33
N LEU A 485 -10.52 -11.66 -26.16
CA LEU A 485 -9.86 -12.27 -25.02
C LEU A 485 -10.40 -11.73 -23.69
N LEU A 486 -10.56 -10.42 -23.55
CA LEU A 486 -11.09 -9.79 -22.34
C LEU A 486 -12.57 -10.17 -22.09
N ALA A 487 -13.39 -10.27 -23.14
CA ALA A 487 -14.77 -10.69 -23.02
C ALA A 487 -14.90 -12.17 -22.58
N ASP A 488 -14.09 -13.06 -23.17
CA ASP A 488 -14.03 -14.47 -22.79
C ASP A 488 -13.55 -14.62 -21.35
N PHE A 489 -12.52 -13.86 -20.98
CA PHE A 489 -11.99 -13.87 -19.62
C PHE A 489 -13.00 -13.35 -18.58
N GLU A 490 -13.79 -12.31 -18.92
CA GLU A 490 -14.88 -11.81 -18.08
C GLU A 490 -15.96 -12.88 -17.85
N ALA A 491 -16.33 -13.61 -18.90
CA ALA A 491 -17.36 -14.65 -18.80
C ALA A 491 -16.97 -15.76 -17.81
N GLU A 492 -15.70 -16.15 -17.80
CA GLU A 492 -15.17 -17.21 -16.94
C GLU A 492 -14.82 -16.74 -15.53
N SER A 493 -14.02 -15.70 -15.44
CA SER A 493 -13.46 -15.22 -14.16
C SER A 493 -14.41 -14.35 -13.35
N GLY A 494 -15.41 -13.75 -13.99
CA GLY A 494 -16.26 -12.72 -13.42
C GLY A 494 -15.61 -11.32 -13.37
N LEU A 495 -14.36 -11.18 -13.87
CA LEU A 495 -13.60 -9.93 -13.86
C LEU A 495 -14.01 -9.05 -15.05
N ALA A 496 -15.02 -8.22 -14.86
CA ALA A 496 -15.53 -7.34 -15.90
C ALA A 496 -14.59 -6.19 -16.22
N THR A 497 -14.30 -5.99 -17.51
CA THR A 497 -13.53 -4.84 -17.99
C THR A 497 -14.33 -3.55 -17.85
N ASN A 498 -13.72 -2.52 -17.29
CA ASN A 498 -14.27 -1.17 -17.25
C ASN A 498 -13.84 -0.39 -18.51
N LYS A 499 -14.60 -0.50 -19.58
CA LYS A 499 -14.26 0.10 -20.86
C LYS A 499 -14.03 1.63 -20.78
N GLU A 500 -14.82 2.33 -19.99
CA GLU A 500 -14.72 3.81 -19.83
C GLU A 500 -13.41 4.27 -19.17
N LYS A 501 -12.82 3.39 -18.33
CA LYS A 501 -11.54 3.67 -17.63
C LYS A 501 -10.36 2.96 -18.28
N SER A 502 -10.62 2.09 -19.25
CA SER A 502 -9.58 1.43 -20.03
C SER A 502 -9.19 2.28 -21.23
N SER A 503 -7.90 2.33 -21.53
CA SER A 503 -7.36 3.24 -22.54
C SER A 503 -6.49 2.50 -23.54
N ILE A 504 -6.56 2.91 -24.82
CA ILE A 504 -5.68 2.46 -25.90
C ILE A 504 -4.70 3.58 -26.21
N LEU A 505 -3.41 3.30 -26.11
CA LEU A 505 -2.32 4.21 -26.45
C LEU A 505 -1.68 3.72 -27.76
N PRO A 506 -1.90 4.43 -28.90
CA PRO A 506 -1.18 4.16 -30.14
C PRO A 506 0.27 4.63 -30.04
N LEU A 507 1.24 3.85 -30.50
CA LEU A 507 2.67 4.13 -30.38
C LEU A 507 3.35 4.15 -31.76
N GLY A 508 4.54 4.77 -31.84
CA GLY A 508 5.37 4.82 -33.03
C GLY A 508 4.62 5.42 -34.22
N ARG A 509 4.56 4.69 -35.36
CA ARG A 509 3.85 5.14 -36.57
C ARG A 509 2.36 5.38 -36.39
N ASN A 510 1.77 4.86 -35.31
CA ASN A 510 0.33 4.97 -35.04
C ASN A 510 -0.04 6.19 -34.18
N LEU A 511 0.91 7.02 -33.83
CA LEU A 511 0.76 8.09 -32.83
C LEU A 511 -0.45 9.00 -33.06
N ASN A 512 -0.85 9.21 -34.30
CA ASN A 512 -1.97 10.07 -34.72
C ASN A 512 -3.25 9.28 -35.03
N LYS A 513 -3.27 7.96 -34.85
CA LYS A 513 -4.45 7.16 -35.08
C LYS A 513 -5.52 7.42 -34.03
N GLN A 514 -6.78 7.45 -34.49
CA GLN A 514 -7.96 7.62 -33.65
C GLN A 514 -8.91 6.45 -33.88
N ALA A 515 -9.84 6.25 -32.94
CA ALA A 515 -10.85 5.20 -33.05
C ALA A 515 -11.63 5.30 -34.38
N SER A 516 -11.67 4.23 -35.14
CA SER A 516 -12.55 4.11 -36.31
C SER A 516 -14.01 3.86 -35.91
N LYS A 517 -14.29 3.34 -34.71
CA LYS A 517 -15.62 3.10 -34.13
C LYS A 517 -15.58 3.31 -32.60
N THR A 518 -16.63 3.86 -32.05
CA THR A 518 -16.84 4.04 -30.60
C THR A 518 -17.17 2.68 -29.96
N ASP A 519 -16.18 1.92 -29.56
CA ASP A 519 -16.32 0.62 -28.89
C ASP A 519 -16.28 0.73 -27.35
N GLY A 520 -16.32 1.95 -26.83
CA GLY A 520 -16.33 2.28 -25.42
C GLY A 520 -14.95 2.37 -24.75
N PHE A 521 -13.86 2.12 -25.49
CA PHE A 521 -12.50 2.35 -24.99
C PHE A 521 -12.02 3.76 -25.35
N LYS A 522 -11.30 4.39 -24.42
CA LYS A 522 -10.69 5.69 -24.63
C LYS A 522 -9.42 5.55 -25.49
N TRP A 523 -9.35 6.23 -26.62
CA TRP A 523 -8.10 6.36 -27.39
C TRP A 523 -7.36 7.62 -26.94
N VAL A 524 -6.10 7.43 -26.53
CA VAL A 524 -5.26 8.49 -25.97
C VAL A 524 -4.51 9.20 -27.10
N LYS A 525 -4.61 10.52 -27.17
CA LYS A 525 -3.90 11.34 -28.17
C LYS A 525 -2.40 11.40 -27.83
N ALA A 526 -1.59 11.78 -28.83
CA ALA A 526 -0.12 11.80 -28.73
C ALA A 526 0.43 12.57 -27.50
N ASP A 527 -0.17 13.72 -27.22
CA ASP A 527 0.20 14.62 -26.12
C ASP A 527 -0.63 14.41 -24.84
N GLU A 528 -1.69 13.62 -24.91
CA GLU A 528 -2.53 13.32 -23.76
C GLU A 528 -1.83 12.33 -22.83
N ALA A 529 -1.91 12.61 -21.53
CA ALA A 529 -1.28 11.77 -20.53
C ALA A 529 -2.29 10.84 -19.85
N GLU A 530 -1.97 9.55 -19.82
CA GLU A 530 -2.73 8.55 -19.08
C GLU A 530 -1.96 8.11 -17.83
N ARG A 531 -2.68 7.82 -16.75
CA ARG A 531 -2.06 7.45 -15.47
C ARG A 531 -1.84 5.94 -15.37
N LEU A 532 -0.58 5.52 -15.28
CA LEU A 532 -0.17 4.15 -15.07
C LEU A 532 0.58 4.02 -13.76
N LEU A 533 0.06 3.28 -12.78
CA LEU A 533 0.75 2.94 -11.52
C LEU A 533 1.36 4.14 -10.77
N GLY A 534 0.77 5.33 -10.91
CA GLY A 534 1.23 6.54 -10.22
C GLY A 534 2.18 7.43 -11.04
N VAL A 535 2.54 7.02 -12.24
CA VAL A 535 3.28 7.79 -13.24
C VAL A 535 2.33 8.18 -14.37
N TRP A 536 2.59 9.27 -15.06
CA TRP A 536 1.83 9.70 -16.23
C TRP A 536 2.61 9.39 -17.50
N VAL A 537 2.03 8.55 -18.35
CA VAL A 537 2.63 8.16 -19.63
C VAL A 537 1.87 8.82 -20.76
N THR A 538 2.59 9.23 -21.81
CA THR A 538 2.00 9.74 -23.06
C THR A 538 2.41 8.84 -24.21
N PRO A 539 1.59 8.66 -25.26
CA PRO A 539 2.01 7.92 -26.45
C PRO A 539 3.30 8.45 -27.08
N ALA A 540 3.52 9.77 -27.03
CA ALA A 540 4.76 10.41 -27.51
C ALA A 540 5.98 10.23 -26.61
N GLY A 541 5.83 9.61 -25.41
CA GLY A 541 6.93 9.37 -24.47
C GLY A 541 7.38 10.61 -23.69
N SER A 542 6.56 11.65 -23.58
CA SER A 542 6.89 12.86 -22.82
C SER A 542 6.84 12.60 -21.30
N CYS A 543 7.89 13.01 -20.58
CA CYS A 543 7.93 12.96 -19.11
C CYS A 543 7.31 14.21 -18.44
N ALA A 544 7.03 15.27 -19.19
CA ALA A 544 6.55 16.55 -18.66
C ALA A 544 5.28 16.42 -17.81
N PRO A 545 4.21 15.72 -18.22
CA PRO A 545 3.00 15.58 -17.40
C PRO A 545 3.24 14.92 -16.04
N THR A 546 4.18 13.97 -15.95
CA THR A 546 4.56 13.33 -14.69
C THR A 546 5.18 14.33 -13.72
N TRP A 547 6.13 15.14 -14.20
CA TRP A 547 6.85 16.07 -13.34
C TRP A 547 6.06 17.32 -13.00
N GLU A 548 5.23 17.83 -13.90
CA GLU A 548 4.31 18.94 -13.61
C GLU A 548 3.33 18.57 -12.49
N LYS A 549 2.73 17.38 -12.57
CA LYS A 549 1.82 16.89 -11.51
C LYS A 549 2.53 16.58 -10.22
N ALA A 550 3.74 16.01 -10.27
CA ALA A 550 4.58 15.80 -9.09
C ALA A 550 4.95 17.14 -8.43
N PHE A 551 5.33 18.14 -9.22
CA PHE A 551 5.65 19.48 -8.72
C PHE A 551 4.44 20.14 -8.05
N ALA A 552 3.27 20.09 -8.68
CA ALA A 552 2.02 20.62 -8.10
C ALA A 552 1.68 19.92 -6.76
N GLN A 553 1.85 18.59 -6.70
CA GLN A 553 1.63 17.82 -5.47
C GLN A 553 2.63 18.16 -4.38
N ILE A 554 3.90 18.35 -4.71
CA ILE A 554 4.96 18.78 -3.77
C ILE A 554 4.61 20.15 -3.20
N LYS A 555 4.30 21.12 -4.07
CA LYS A 555 3.91 22.48 -3.68
C LYS A 555 2.73 22.49 -2.72
N GLU A 556 1.67 21.75 -3.02
CA GLU A 556 0.49 21.66 -2.16
C GLU A 556 0.80 21.00 -0.81
N LYS A 557 1.60 19.94 -0.80
CA LYS A 557 2.02 19.30 0.47
C LYS A 557 2.84 20.24 1.35
N LEU A 558 3.81 20.94 0.77
CA LEU A 558 4.62 21.91 1.53
C LEU A 558 3.75 23.01 2.10
N ARG A 559 2.80 23.54 1.33
CA ARG A 559 1.85 24.57 1.80
C ARG A 559 1.03 24.11 3.00
N GLN A 560 0.61 22.83 3.04
CA GLN A 560 -0.11 22.27 4.19
C GLN A 560 0.73 22.23 5.48
N TRP A 561 2.05 22.15 5.36
CA TRP A 561 2.97 22.14 6.49
C TRP A 561 3.48 23.52 6.88
N GLU A 562 3.40 24.53 6.03
CA GLU A 562 3.83 25.91 6.30
C GLU A 562 3.05 26.57 7.44
N THR A 563 1.78 26.21 7.60
CA THR A 563 0.90 26.70 8.67
C THR A 563 1.28 26.18 10.06
N GLN A 564 2.25 25.27 10.12
CA GLN A 564 2.75 24.68 11.37
C GLN A 564 4.08 25.33 11.74
N HIS A 565 4.23 25.76 13.00
CA HIS A 565 5.49 26.28 13.53
C HIS A 565 6.49 25.15 13.76
N LEU A 566 7.08 24.63 12.69
CA LEU A 566 8.00 23.50 12.74
C LEU A 566 9.45 23.96 12.96
N MET A 567 10.15 23.29 13.86
CA MET A 567 11.61 23.40 13.98
C MET A 567 12.33 22.80 12.76
N THR A 568 13.58 23.19 12.50
CA THR A 568 14.36 22.71 11.35
C THR A 568 14.39 21.18 11.24
N GLY A 569 14.58 20.47 12.36
CA GLY A 569 14.57 19.01 12.38
C GLY A 569 13.26 18.38 11.89
N ALA A 570 12.11 18.95 12.30
CA ALA A 570 10.79 18.52 11.85
C ALA A 570 10.56 18.84 10.37
N ARG A 571 11.07 19.98 9.86
CA ARG A 571 11.02 20.33 8.43
C ARG A 571 11.81 19.35 7.56
N VAL A 572 12.99 18.95 8.02
CA VAL A 572 13.80 17.90 7.37
C VAL A 572 13.03 16.56 7.33
N ALA A 573 12.37 16.18 8.44
CA ALA A 573 11.53 14.98 8.48
C ALA A 573 10.37 15.07 7.48
N VAL A 574 9.74 16.24 7.32
CA VAL A 574 8.70 16.46 6.29
C VAL A 574 9.27 16.25 4.88
N ILE A 575 10.41 16.84 4.56
CA ILE A 575 11.07 16.62 3.25
C ILE A 575 11.34 15.13 3.04
N THR A 576 11.96 14.48 4.02
CA THR A 576 12.38 13.06 3.91
C THR A 576 11.18 12.10 3.80
N CYS A 577 10.14 12.31 4.62
CA CYS A 577 9.02 11.36 4.70
C CYS A 577 7.86 11.63 3.73
N TYR A 578 7.69 12.87 3.27
CA TYR A 578 6.53 13.25 2.47
C TYR A 578 6.87 13.79 1.07
N ILE A 579 8.04 14.39 0.88
CA ILE A 579 8.44 15.00 -0.41
C ILE A 579 9.37 14.09 -1.19
N SER A 580 10.46 13.63 -0.57
CA SER A 580 11.44 12.74 -1.21
C SER A 580 10.82 11.48 -1.85
N PRO A 581 9.82 10.80 -1.23
CA PRO A 581 9.18 9.65 -1.86
C PRO A 581 8.45 9.99 -3.16
N ILE A 582 7.89 11.21 -3.31
CA ILE A 582 7.24 11.63 -4.55
C ILE A 582 8.30 11.80 -5.64
N ILE A 583 9.39 12.50 -5.32
CA ILE A 583 10.49 12.78 -6.25
C ILE A 583 11.11 11.46 -6.72
N PHE A 584 11.57 10.64 -5.79
CA PHE A 584 12.33 9.43 -6.13
C PHE A 584 11.50 8.33 -6.75
N PHE A 585 10.19 8.29 -6.47
CA PHE A 585 9.30 7.39 -7.18
C PHE A 585 9.22 7.74 -8.68
N GLN A 586 9.03 9.00 -9.02
CA GLN A 586 8.97 9.43 -10.42
C GLN A 586 10.32 9.27 -11.11
N ALA A 587 11.41 9.61 -10.41
CA ALA A 587 12.76 9.53 -10.92
C ALA A 587 13.25 8.10 -11.24
N GLN A 588 12.63 7.08 -10.65
CA GLN A 588 12.89 5.68 -11.04
C GLN A 588 12.49 5.38 -12.49
N VAL A 589 11.53 6.12 -13.03
CA VAL A 589 11.01 5.93 -14.39
C VAL A 589 11.50 7.02 -15.32
N TYR A 590 11.32 8.28 -14.94
CA TYR A 590 11.68 9.45 -15.73
C TYR A 590 12.62 10.37 -14.95
N PRO A 591 13.75 10.79 -15.53
CA PRO A 591 14.58 11.83 -14.91
C PRO A 591 13.78 13.15 -14.85
N PRO A 592 14.03 14.00 -13.83
CA PRO A 592 13.39 15.31 -13.77
C PRO A 592 13.96 16.23 -14.84
N PRO A 593 13.10 17.01 -15.56
CA PRO A 593 13.55 18.10 -16.41
C PRO A 593 14.33 19.15 -15.58
N VAL A 594 15.37 19.73 -16.17
CA VAL A 594 16.31 20.61 -15.45
C VAL A 594 15.61 21.82 -14.80
N ASP A 595 14.65 22.41 -15.50
CA ASP A 595 13.87 23.55 -15.02
C ASP A 595 12.98 23.17 -13.82
N ILE A 596 12.25 22.08 -13.92
CA ILE A 596 11.40 21.56 -12.82
C ILE A 596 12.26 21.13 -11.64
N TRP A 597 13.40 20.51 -11.90
CA TRP A 597 14.33 20.09 -10.87
C TRP A 597 14.84 21.27 -10.04
N GLY A 598 15.29 22.34 -10.70
CA GLY A 598 15.71 23.57 -10.03
C GLY A 598 14.59 24.18 -9.16
N ARG A 599 13.34 24.14 -9.64
CA ARG A 599 12.17 24.63 -8.89
C ARG A 599 11.87 23.75 -7.67
N ILE A 600 11.96 22.42 -7.79
CA ILE A 600 11.77 21.49 -6.66
C ILE A 600 12.82 21.73 -5.57
N LEU A 601 14.11 21.82 -5.94
CA LEU A 601 15.19 22.09 -4.99
C LEU A 601 14.99 23.42 -4.28
N LYS A 602 14.59 24.47 -5.02
CA LYS A 602 14.29 25.79 -4.43
C LYS A 602 13.18 25.72 -3.40
N LEU A 603 12.06 25.01 -3.70
CA LEU A 603 10.98 24.81 -2.75
C LEU A 603 11.42 24.06 -1.48
N ALA A 604 12.20 23.00 -1.63
CA ALA A 604 12.70 22.22 -0.51
C ALA A 604 13.65 23.02 0.39
N HIS A 605 14.57 23.78 -0.21
CA HIS A 605 15.49 24.67 0.51
C HIS A 605 14.73 25.76 1.28
N ASN A 606 13.80 26.46 0.63
CA ASN A 606 13.00 27.49 1.27
C ASN A 606 12.23 26.94 2.48
N PHE A 607 11.61 25.77 2.32
CA PHE A 607 10.85 25.15 3.39
C PHE A 607 11.74 24.76 4.59
N VAL A 608 12.91 24.15 4.36
CA VAL A 608 13.85 23.78 5.43
C VAL A 608 14.39 25.02 6.14
N SER A 609 14.66 26.10 5.40
CA SER A 609 15.14 27.39 5.95
C SER A 609 14.08 28.18 6.74
N GLY A 610 12.84 27.73 6.79
CA GLY A 610 11.80 28.42 7.56
C GLY A 610 11.03 29.50 6.79
N ASN A 611 11.32 29.64 5.48
CA ASN A 611 10.60 30.58 4.63
C ASN A 611 9.35 29.96 4.01
N HIS A 612 8.44 30.80 3.53
CA HIS A 612 7.32 30.30 2.73
C HIS A 612 7.84 29.65 1.46
N ALA A 613 7.54 28.36 1.28
CA ALA A 613 8.00 27.58 0.14
C ALA A 613 7.55 28.19 -1.21
N VAL A 614 6.50 29.00 -1.18
CA VAL A 614 5.84 29.57 -2.37
C VAL A 614 6.47 30.90 -2.82
N THR A 615 7.42 31.49 -2.06
CA THR A 615 8.04 32.77 -2.46
C THR A 615 9.10 32.55 -3.57
N ASP A 616 9.09 33.42 -4.58
CA ASP A 616 10.07 33.39 -5.68
C ASP A 616 11.47 33.82 -5.26
N LYS A 617 11.62 34.37 -4.06
CA LYS A 617 12.94 34.77 -3.52
C LYS A 617 13.66 33.53 -2.95
N LYS A 618 14.88 33.30 -3.40
CA LYS A 618 15.74 32.27 -2.85
C LYS A 618 16.37 32.81 -1.58
N PHE A 619 16.02 32.24 -0.44
CA PHE A 619 16.68 32.52 0.82
C PHE A 619 17.54 31.33 1.21
N ILE A 620 18.85 31.50 1.22
CA ILE A 620 19.79 30.43 1.57
C ILE A 620 20.23 30.66 3.01
N LEU A 621 19.61 29.94 3.95
CA LEU A 621 20.06 29.92 5.33
C LEU A 621 21.23 28.93 5.55
N TRP A 622 21.28 27.90 4.72
CA TRP A 622 22.25 26.82 4.82
C TRP A 622 23.03 26.66 3.51
N SER A 623 24.35 26.51 3.58
CA SER A 623 25.12 26.09 2.40
C SER A 623 24.64 24.69 1.97
N ARG A 624 24.85 24.37 0.69
CA ARG A 624 24.47 23.04 0.14
C ARG A 624 25.19 21.91 0.90
N GLU A 625 26.43 22.12 1.27
CA GLU A 625 27.25 21.16 2.01
C GLU A 625 26.66 20.88 3.40
N LEU A 626 26.36 21.93 4.17
CA LEU A 626 25.72 21.80 5.50
C LEU A 626 24.34 21.18 5.42
N LEU A 627 23.53 21.50 4.38
CA LEU A 627 22.19 20.97 4.22
C LEU A 627 22.20 19.44 4.05
N TYR A 628 23.14 18.91 3.26
CA TYR A 628 23.25 17.50 2.95
C TYR A 628 24.23 16.71 3.84
N MET A 629 25.01 17.40 4.66
CA MET A 629 25.89 16.77 5.64
C MET A 629 25.05 16.05 6.71
N ALA A 630 25.53 14.88 7.16
CA ALA A 630 24.84 14.11 8.19
C ALA A 630 24.77 14.87 9.52
N ARG A 631 23.70 14.67 10.29
CA ARG A 631 23.52 15.34 11.60
C ARG A 631 24.62 15.02 12.59
N GLY A 632 25.16 13.77 12.55
CA GLY A 632 26.30 13.38 13.38
C GLY A 632 27.58 14.15 13.07
N ASP A 633 27.69 14.74 11.89
CA ASP A 633 28.85 15.54 11.43
C ASP A 633 28.56 17.04 11.49
N GLY A 634 27.50 17.45 12.21
CA GLY A 634 27.12 18.88 12.40
C GLY A 634 26.23 19.43 11.27
N GLY A 635 25.78 18.61 10.34
CA GLY A 635 24.92 19.02 9.23
C GLY A 635 23.43 18.98 9.56
N VAL A 636 22.61 19.42 8.60
CA VAL A 636 21.14 19.44 8.70
C VAL A 636 20.54 18.04 8.44
N GLY A 637 21.21 17.19 7.66
CA GLY A 637 20.86 15.79 7.44
C GLY A 637 19.75 15.56 6.41
N VAL A 638 19.56 16.48 5.47
CA VAL A 638 18.74 16.23 4.28
C VAL A 638 19.49 15.27 3.35
N ARG A 639 18.83 14.28 2.80
CA ARG A 639 19.44 13.41 1.79
C ARG A 639 19.80 14.21 0.55
N ASP A 640 21.01 14.02 0.02
CA ASP A 640 21.42 14.68 -1.22
C ASP A 640 20.64 14.09 -2.40
N PRO A 641 19.74 14.87 -3.03
CA PRO A 641 18.88 14.35 -4.08
C PRO A 641 19.62 14.06 -5.38
N GLU A 642 20.78 14.65 -5.63
CA GLU A 642 21.60 14.35 -6.82
C GLU A 642 22.26 12.98 -6.70
N ILE A 643 22.75 12.64 -5.51
CA ILE A 643 23.26 11.30 -5.22
C ILE A 643 22.17 10.24 -5.43
N GLU A 644 20.96 10.49 -4.92
CA GLU A 644 19.86 9.57 -5.07
C GLU A 644 19.44 9.40 -6.55
N LEU A 645 19.37 10.49 -7.33
CA LEU A 645 19.08 10.43 -8.76
C LEU A 645 20.17 9.64 -9.52
N THR A 646 21.43 9.85 -9.17
CA THR A 646 22.57 9.11 -9.71
C THR A 646 22.43 7.60 -9.46
N CYS A 647 22.09 7.22 -8.22
CA CYS A 647 21.87 5.82 -7.85
C CYS A 647 20.70 5.19 -8.60
N LEU A 648 19.59 5.94 -8.81
CA LEU A 648 18.44 5.46 -9.56
C LEU A 648 18.76 5.27 -11.05
N ALA A 649 19.53 6.19 -11.62
CA ALA A 649 20.01 6.09 -13.00
C ALA A 649 20.94 4.89 -13.19
N ALA A 650 21.92 4.69 -12.28
CA ALA A 650 22.82 3.54 -12.30
C ALA A 650 22.06 2.20 -12.18
N ARG A 651 20.98 2.16 -11.38
CA ARG A 651 20.13 0.97 -11.28
C ARG A 651 19.52 0.59 -12.64
N ARG A 652 19.12 1.55 -13.46
CA ARG A 652 18.55 1.27 -14.79
C ARG A 652 19.56 0.56 -15.70
N ILE A 653 20.81 1.03 -15.69
CA ILE A 653 21.90 0.35 -16.42
C ILE A 653 22.11 -1.06 -15.85
N GLY A 654 22.08 -1.22 -14.52
CA GLY A 654 22.18 -2.53 -13.87
C GLY A 654 21.08 -3.49 -14.33
N LEU A 655 19.84 -3.02 -14.49
CA LEU A 655 18.74 -3.83 -15.00
C LEU A 655 18.99 -4.28 -16.45
N LEU A 656 19.41 -3.37 -17.33
CA LEU A 656 19.77 -3.72 -18.71
C LEU A 656 20.84 -4.81 -18.77
N LEU A 657 21.90 -4.66 -17.97
CA LEU A 657 23.04 -5.59 -17.96
C LEU A 657 22.73 -6.95 -17.33
N THR A 658 21.69 -7.02 -16.49
CA THR A 658 21.28 -8.27 -15.79
C THR A 658 20.01 -8.89 -16.35
N GLU A 659 19.39 -8.28 -17.38
CA GLU A 659 18.18 -8.84 -18.00
C GLU A 659 18.52 -10.09 -18.79
N THR A 660 17.92 -11.20 -18.40
CA THR A 660 18.12 -12.52 -19.03
C THR A 660 17.12 -12.81 -20.14
N CYS A 661 16.00 -12.09 -20.19
CA CYS A 661 15.03 -12.21 -21.25
C CYS A 661 15.48 -11.39 -22.46
N GLU A 662 15.86 -12.06 -23.53
CA GLU A 662 16.35 -11.45 -24.77
C GLU A 662 15.40 -10.38 -25.31
N LEU A 663 14.11 -10.68 -25.43
CA LEU A 663 13.12 -9.71 -25.91
C LEU A 663 13.03 -8.46 -25.04
N LYS A 664 13.07 -8.57 -23.72
CA LYS A 664 13.05 -7.39 -22.82
C LYS A 664 14.34 -6.60 -22.95
N ARG A 665 15.47 -7.27 -23.07
CA ARG A 665 16.78 -6.64 -23.28
C ARG A 665 16.80 -5.88 -24.60
N ASP A 666 16.27 -6.46 -25.68
CA ASP A 666 16.19 -5.81 -26.98
C ASP A 666 15.31 -4.57 -26.97
N ILE A 667 14.15 -4.63 -26.33
CA ILE A 667 13.29 -3.46 -26.12
C ILE A 667 14.04 -2.37 -25.34
N MET A 668 14.79 -2.71 -24.30
CA MET A 668 15.58 -1.75 -23.53
C MET A 668 16.73 -1.15 -24.37
N LEU A 669 17.37 -1.95 -25.25
CA LEU A 669 18.40 -1.48 -26.17
C LEU A 669 17.81 -0.52 -27.21
N GLU A 670 16.66 -0.85 -27.81
CA GLU A 670 15.95 0.02 -28.75
C GLU A 670 15.48 1.33 -28.08
N ALA A 671 14.97 1.25 -26.85
CA ALA A 671 14.60 2.41 -26.07
C ALA A 671 15.80 3.33 -25.77
N ALA A 672 16.98 2.73 -25.55
CA ALA A 672 18.24 3.44 -25.37
C ALA A 672 18.88 3.90 -26.69
N ASP A 673 18.29 3.58 -27.83
CA ASP A 673 18.87 3.79 -29.16
C ASP A 673 20.26 3.15 -29.32
N LEU A 674 20.38 1.91 -28.83
CA LEU A 674 21.58 1.08 -28.88
C LEU A 674 21.40 -0.07 -29.92
N PRO A 675 22.47 -0.55 -30.56
CA PRO A 675 22.37 -1.67 -31.50
C PRO A 675 22.00 -2.97 -30.80
N LEU A 676 21.18 -3.80 -31.49
CA LEU A 676 20.80 -5.15 -31.08
C LEU A 676 21.97 -6.13 -31.25
N GLY A 677 21.93 -7.26 -30.60
CA GLY A 677 22.88 -8.38 -30.82
C GLY A 677 24.22 -8.23 -30.10
N THR A 678 24.31 -7.37 -29.09
CA THR A 678 25.53 -7.23 -28.29
C THR A 678 25.51 -8.17 -27.08
N ASP A 679 26.05 -9.35 -27.23
CA ASP A 679 25.93 -10.43 -26.22
C ASP A 679 26.91 -10.35 -25.05
N THR A 680 27.87 -9.45 -25.07
CA THR A 680 28.88 -9.36 -24.01
C THR A 680 28.78 -8.08 -23.19
N PHE A 681 29.00 -8.19 -21.88
CA PHE A 681 29.09 -7.04 -20.96
C PHE A 681 30.08 -5.97 -21.44
N ALA A 682 31.23 -6.42 -21.99
CA ALA A 682 32.27 -5.51 -22.52
C ALA A 682 31.77 -4.70 -23.72
N ALA A 683 31.01 -5.31 -24.62
CA ALA A 683 30.39 -4.62 -25.76
C ALA A 683 29.35 -3.60 -25.30
N HIS A 684 28.49 -3.93 -24.37
CA HIS A 684 27.54 -3.00 -23.77
C HIS A 684 28.24 -1.79 -23.10
N VAL A 685 29.29 -2.04 -22.34
CA VAL A 685 30.11 -0.95 -21.73
C VAL A 685 30.75 -0.05 -22.80
N LYS A 686 31.28 -0.64 -23.85
CA LYS A 686 31.87 0.11 -24.98
C LYS A 686 30.83 0.96 -25.71
N LEU A 687 29.61 0.39 -25.94
CA LEU A 687 28.49 1.09 -26.52
C LEU A 687 27.99 2.22 -25.63
N LEU A 688 27.86 2.00 -24.32
CA LEU A 688 27.49 3.05 -23.39
C LEU A 688 28.49 4.21 -23.40
N LYS A 689 29.80 3.96 -23.57
CA LYS A 689 30.83 4.99 -23.70
C LYS A 689 30.70 5.85 -24.97
N SER A 690 30.22 5.27 -26.07
CA SER A 690 30.02 5.95 -27.35
C SER A 690 28.59 6.44 -27.57
N TRP A 691 27.71 6.27 -26.60
CA TRP A 691 26.27 6.54 -26.74
C TRP A 691 25.98 8.02 -27.09
N ARG A 692 25.14 8.22 -28.08
CA ARG A 692 24.70 9.53 -28.61
C ARG A 692 23.17 9.60 -28.75
N GLY A 693 22.43 8.65 -28.15
CA GLY A 693 20.99 8.51 -28.30
C GLY A 693 20.19 9.73 -27.79
N LYS A 694 18.95 9.87 -28.25
CA LYS A 694 18.07 11.02 -27.97
C LYS A 694 17.23 10.87 -26.71
N SER A 695 17.16 9.66 -26.11
CA SER A 695 16.35 9.43 -24.92
C SER A 695 16.92 10.10 -23.67
N GLU A 696 16.21 11.07 -23.11
CA GLU A 696 16.61 11.75 -21.87
C GLU A 696 16.67 10.79 -20.66
N ARG A 697 15.84 9.72 -20.66
CA ARG A 697 15.86 8.67 -19.65
C ARG A 697 17.18 7.92 -19.63
N TRP A 698 17.68 7.54 -20.81
CA TRP A 698 18.93 6.78 -20.95
C TRP A 698 20.16 7.70 -20.92
N LYS A 699 20.04 8.94 -21.38
CA LYS A 699 21.12 9.94 -21.34
C LYS A 699 21.61 10.20 -19.92
N LEU A 700 20.69 10.42 -18.97
CA LEU A 700 21.05 10.59 -17.58
C LEU A 700 21.70 9.31 -17.03
N ALA A 701 21.11 8.13 -17.31
CA ALA A 701 21.62 6.86 -16.84
C ALA A 701 23.03 6.56 -17.35
N CYS A 702 23.25 6.69 -18.66
CA CYS A 702 24.56 6.46 -19.30
C CYS A 702 25.60 7.50 -18.87
N GLY A 703 25.24 8.80 -18.89
CA GLY A 703 26.15 9.88 -18.51
C GLY A 703 26.65 9.73 -17.07
N THR A 704 25.75 9.40 -16.15
CA THR A 704 26.11 9.22 -14.72
C THR A 704 27.03 8.03 -14.50
N VAL A 705 26.72 6.86 -15.08
CA VAL A 705 27.55 5.66 -14.91
C VAL A 705 28.92 5.88 -15.56
N LEU A 706 28.97 6.51 -16.73
CA LEU A 706 30.23 6.81 -17.42
C LEU A 706 31.09 7.80 -16.66
N GLN A 707 30.49 8.83 -16.04
CA GLN A 707 31.24 9.79 -15.24
C GLN A 707 31.83 9.14 -13.99
N THR A 708 31.03 8.34 -13.30
CA THR A 708 31.51 7.59 -12.12
C THR A 708 32.60 6.59 -12.49
N TRP A 709 32.51 5.94 -13.65
CA TRP A 709 33.51 5.01 -14.15
C TRP A 709 34.76 5.72 -14.68
N LYS A 710 34.64 6.87 -15.34
CA LYS A 710 35.79 7.70 -15.72
C LYS A 710 36.63 8.08 -14.51
N GLU A 711 35.99 8.54 -13.44
CA GLU A 711 36.68 8.89 -12.20
C GLU A 711 37.31 7.68 -11.50
N SER A 712 36.74 6.47 -11.70
CA SER A 712 37.25 5.24 -11.11
C SER A 712 38.31 4.54 -11.95
N LEU A 713 38.27 4.67 -13.28
CA LEU A 713 39.13 3.98 -14.24
C LEU A 713 40.36 4.82 -14.67
N LEU A 714 40.35 6.13 -14.42
CA LEU A 714 41.52 7.00 -14.74
C LEU A 714 42.74 6.72 -13.85
N SER A 715 42.65 5.76 -12.92
CA SER A 715 43.72 5.44 -11.98
C SER A 715 44.17 3.96 -11.98
N ALA A 716 43.66 3.11 -12.90
CA ALA A 716 44.11 1.72 -13.01
C ALA A 716 44.07 1.24 -14.46
N GLU A 717 45.10 0.48 -14.88
CA GLU A 717 45.10 -0.27 -16.13
C GLU A 717 43.90 -1.22 -16.14
N PRO A 718 43.18 -1.38 -17.29
CA PRO A 718 42.01 -2.23 -17.33
C PRO A 718 42.44 -3.69 -17.06
N PRO A 719 41.89 -4.39 -16.06
CA PRO A 719 42.14 -5.80 -15.90
C PRO A 719 41.67 -6.51 -17.17
N GLN A 720 42.43 -7.50 -17.64
CA GLN A 720 42.02 -8.33 -18.79
C GLN A 720 40.63 -8.93 -18.53
N LEU A 721 39.66 -8.48 -19.26
CA LEU A 721 38.21 -8.79 -19.09
C LEU A 721 37.86 -10.25 -19.35
N SER A 722 38.80 -11.08 -19.82
CA SER A 722 38.63 -12.50 -20.08
C SER A 722 38.50 -13.39 -18.82
N SER A 723 38.77 -12.85 -17.64
CA SER A 723 38.73 -13.62 -16.36
C SER A 723 37.57 -13.26 -15.42
N LEU A 724 36.54 -12.54 -15.87
CA LEU A 724 35.45 -12.04 -15.02
C LEU A 724 34.09 -12.76 -15.19
N PRO A 725 33.92 -14.00 -14.68
CA PRO A 725 32.57 -14.52 -14.39
C PRO A 725 31.91 -13.75 -13.23
N ALA A 726 32.67 -12.90 -12.52
CA ALA A 726 32.26 -12.19 -11.32
C ALA A 726 31.77 -10.76 -11.55
N ALA A 727 31.94 -10.16 -12.74
CA ALA A 727 31.60 -8.75 -12.99
C ALA A 727 30.12 -8.39 -12.72
N PRO A 728 29.13 -9.22 -13.09
CA PRO A 728 27.72 -8.97 -12.71
C PRO A 728 27.50 -9.07 -11.20
N ARG A 729 28.24 -9.94 -10.49
CA ARG A 729 28.14 -10.10 -9.03
C ARG A 729 28.79 -8.91 -8.31
N LEU A 730 29.94 -8.42 -8.80
CA LEU A 730 30.62 -7.24 -8.25
C LEU A 730 29.82 -5.95 -8.49
N LEU A 731 29.24 -5.77 -9.67
CA LEU A 731 28.34 -4.63 -9.93
C LEU A 731 27.06 -4.73 -9.08
N LYS A 732 26.50 -5.93 -8.94
CA LYS A 732 25.34 -6.17 -8.09
C LYS A 732 25.65 -5.95 -6.61
N SER A 733 26.81 -6.38 -6.11
CA SER A 733 27.23 -6.14 -4.72
C SER A 733 27.69 -4.69 -4.48
N ALA A 734 28.24 -4.02 -5.49
CA ALA A 734 28.64 -2.62 -5.39
C ALA A 734 27.47 -1.65 -5.48
N LEU A 735 26.46 -1.97 -6.31
CA LEU A 735 25.26 -1.14 -6.48
C LEU A 735 24.12 -1.52 -5.52
N PHE A 736 24.10 -2.76 -5.02
CA PHE A 736 23.01 -3.28 -4.19
C PHE A 736 23.58 -4.11 -3.03
N LYS A 737 23.37 -3.63 -1.83
CA LYS A 737 23.55 -4.43 -0.62
C LYS A 737 22.16 -4.73 -0.05
N ASP A 738 21.84 -6.03 0.13
CA ASP A 738 20.54 -6.51 0.66
C ASP A 738 19.32 -5.98 -0.11
N GLY A 739 19.45 -5.82 -1.44
CA GLY A 739 18.37 -5.31 -2.31
C GLY A 739 18.16 -3.79 -2.24
N GLN A 740 18.99 -3.06 -1.50
CA GLN A 740 18.96 -1.59 -1.46
C GLN A 740 20.14 -0.98 -2.23
N VAL A 741 19.89 0.17 -2.87
CA VAL A 741 20.92 0.93 -3.59
C VAL A 741 21.94 1.50 -2.59
N VAL A 742 23.22 1.19 -2.79
CA VAL A 742 24.32 1.68 -1.94
C VAL A 742 24.64 3.13 -2.27
N SER A 743 24.84 3.99 -1.28
CA SER A 743 25.23 5.38 -1.48
C SER A 743 26.61 5.51 -2.16
N LEU A 744 26.81 6.54 -2.99
CA LEU A 744 28.08 6.81 -3.69
C LEU A 744 29.30 6.84 -2.76
N LYS A 745 29.14 7.30 -1.51
CA LYS A 745 30.21 7.33 -0.49
C LYS A 745 30.64 5.91 -0.08
N LYS A 746 29.68 4.96 -0.02
CA LYS A 746 29.95 3.54 0.21
C LYS A 746 30.54 2.86 -1.02
N LEU A 747 30.11 3.23 -2.22
CA LEU A 747 30.70 2.79 -3.49
C LEU A 747 32.17 3.22 -3.60
N LYS A 748 32.48 4.47 -3.30
CA LYS A 748 33.89 4.97 -3.23
C LYS A 748 34.68 4.20 -2.17
N GLY A 749 34.12 3.93 -1.00
CA GLY A 749 34.75 3.14 0.07
C GLY A 749 35.00 1.68 -0.26
N CYS A 750 34.08 1.03 -1.02
CA CYS A 750 34.28 -0.33 -1.50
C CYS A 750 35.34 -0.44 -2.60
N LEU A 751 35.39 0.55 -3.50
CA LEU A 751 36.37 0.60 -4.58
C LEU A 751 37.80 0.97 -4.07
N THR A 752 37.90 1.73 -2.99
CA THR A 752 39.21 2.05 -2.36
C THR A 752 39.75 0.92 -1.47
N LYS A 753 38.88 0.09 -0.86
CA LYS A 753 39.34 -1.06 -0.05
C LYS A 753 39.81 -2.27 -0.84
N GLN A 754 39.57 -2.32 -2.16
CA GLN A 754 40.13 -3.37 -3.04
C GLN A 754 41.52 -3.00 -3.61
N ARG A 755 42.14 -1.90 -3.13
CA ARG A 755 43.51 -1.50 -3.46
C ARG A 755 44.60 -1.99 -2.49
N HIS A 756 44.21 -2.85 -1.48
CA HIS A 756 45.18 -3.48 -0.57
C HIS A 756 45.05 -4.99 -0.61
#